data_4f9ee048a42c5a605f53bc79aab9873f
#
_entry.id   4f9ee048a42c5a605f53bc79aab9873f
#
_cell.length_a   1.000
_cell.length_b   1.000
_cell.length_c   1.000
_cell.angle_alpha   90.00
_cell.angle_beta   90.00
_cell.angle_gamma   90.00
#
_symmetry.space_group_name_H-M   'P 1'
#
loop_
_entity.id
_entity.type
_entity.pdbx_description
1 polymer ?
#
loop_
_entity_poly.entity_id
_entity_poly.type
_entity_poly.pdbx_seq_one_letter_code
_entity_poly.pdbx_strand_id
1 'polypeptide(L)'
;MSEEILKALMQLFAIIAKQDTGANISFRDFVDSFLKNQISKDKVNEYLSLYDSFLIDKKEKEIENKTEENPDKPKLTSVKDSVRTLGICKKINKTLVQKQKIVVLSRLYEMINADNQLTTQRLQIINTVAEVFNIHEVEKSLIQHFVTASDPYSLESPDLLIMDDNEIVTLNSIKGINHIHAHGLDGFISIIKVQSVGLYFLKYVGESEIFLNGLPIQFNYLYILAPGSTIRLPRGTTYYSEIATTFSTKYDYTKLKFSVSNLEYTFPNGKKALHNISLEEKSGTLVGIMGASGAGKTTLLNTLCGLEKPSGGTITINDVDVFNNKELIDGLIGYIAQDDLLFEDLTVYQNLYYNAELCFKDYDKIKLHKLVLQTLNNLGLLEIKDIMVGSPLNKKISGGQRKRLNIALELIREPAVLFVDEPTSGLSSRDSENVMDLLKELSQKGKLIFVVIHQPSSDIFKMFDKLVLLDVGGYQIYYGNPVEGVMYFKKATNQLNSDIGECDSCGNVNPELIFNLIESKEIDEYGTFTDKRKFSPLDWNELYTKKQSEKTVYVDSDEIFEKPIPNNTIPSRLKQLVVFLKRDLFSKLANSQYLLINSLEVPALAVLLACLIRYTNKSQNNGQYSYHTNENIPAYFFMAILVALLVGLTISAEEIYKDQKILKREKFLKLSRFSYLISKIIILFSISLIQSLLLCVVGNLILGVPGNFIPLYVMIFSVFCSANIIGLILSSTFNSPVTIYIIIPLIIIPQMLLGGAMFRFSKINSFFGGSNHSVPPISTCMVSRWAYEGIMVNEFKNNKFEKNIFKLCAS
;
A
#
# COMPACT_ATOMS: atom_id res chain seq x y z
N MET A 1 6.32 22.45 -8.87
CA MET A 1 6.24 22.36 -10.35
C MET A 1 7.58 21.88 -10.87
N SER A 2 7.63 21.05 -11.95
CA SER A 2 8.93 20.57 -12.48
C SER A 2 9.71 21.71 -13.17
N GLU A 3 11.02 21.57 -13.16
CA GLU A 3 11.94 22.57 -13.71
C GLU A 3 11.70 22.82 -15.21
N GLU A 4 11.33 21.77 -15.93
CA GLU A 4 11.01 21.82 -17.37
C GLU A 4 9.75 22.64 -17.66
N ILE A 5 8.71 22.49 -16.82
CA ILE A 5 7.47 23.28 -16.96
C ILE A 5 7.74 24.75 -16.68
N LEU A 6 8.53 25.06 -15.64
CA LEU A 6 8.86 26.44 -15.28
C LEU A 6 9.65 27.13 -16.40
N LYS A 7 10.65 26.44 -16.98
CA LYS A 7 11.41 26.99 -18.13
C LYS A 7 10.51 27.22 -19.34
N ALA A 8 9.60 26.29 -19.63
CA ALA A 8 8.62 26.43 -20.73
C ALA A 8 7.67 27.61 -20.51
N LEU A 9 7.15 27.76 -19.27
CA LEU A 9 6.30 28.89 -18.90
C LEU A 9 7.02 30.22 -19.03
N MET A 10 8.26 30.34 -18.55
CA MET A 10 9.04 31.59 -18.70
C MET A 10 9.22 31.99 -20.16
N GLN A 11 9.48 31.04 -21.04
CA GLN A 11 9.57 31.31 -22.49
C GLN A 11 8.25 31.77 -23.09
N LEU A 12 7.14 31.09 -22.79
CA LEU A 12 5.82 31.41 -23.32
C LEU A 12 5.28 32.73 -22.74
N PHE A 13 5.46 32.98 -21.45
CA PHE A 13 5.11 34.26 -20.82
C PHE A 13 5.87 35.44 -21.45
N ALA A 14 7.16 35.28 -21.73
CA ALA A 14 7.93 36.31 -22.38
C ALA A 14 7.47 36.62 -23.82
N ILE A 15 7.00 35.59 -24.57
CA ILE A 15 6.44 35.79 -25.93
C ILE A 15 5.13 36.57 -25.86
N ILE A 16 4.23 36.22 -24.93
CA ILE A 16 2.93 36.90 -24.78
C ILE A 16 3.15 38.35 -24.33
N ALA A 17 4.05 38.58 -23.37
CA ALA A 17 4.36 39.91 -22.86
C ALA A 17 4.99 40.84 -23.92
N LYS A 18 5.61 40.30 -25.00
CA LYS A 18 6.22 41.07 -26.09
C LYS A 18 5.23 41.65 -27.09
N GLN A 19 3.97 41.17 -27.08
CA GLN A 19 2.97 41.57 -28.09
C GLN A 19 2.45 43.01 -27.92
N ASP A 20 2.54 43.58 -26.70
CA ASP A 20 2.05 44.91 -26.39
C ASP A 20 3.15 45.84 -25.89
N THR A 21 3.29 46.99 -26.52
CA THR A 21 4.31 47.98 -26.21
C THR A 21 4.04 48.81 -24.94
N GLY A 22 2.93 48.57 -24.21
CA GLY A 22 2.48 49.42 -23.10
C GLY A 22 2.33 48.78 -21.71
N ALA A 23 2.28 47.44 -21.59
CA ALA A 23 1.80 46.76 -20.38
C ALA A 23 2.92 46.01 -19.62
N ASN A 24 4.18 46.36 -19.74
CA ASN A 24 5.30 45.52 -19.24
C ASN A 24 5.43 45.39 -17.71
N ILE A 25 4.80 46.26 -16.91
CA ILE A 25 4.95 46.22 -15.44
C ILE A 25 4.03 45.16 -14.82
N SER A 26 2.78 45.12 -15.26
CA SER A 26 1.79 44.18 -14.74
C SER A 26 2.14 42.70 -14.98
N PHE A 27 2.71 42.36 -16.15
CA PHE A 27 3.09 40.96 -16.44
C PHE A 27 4.32 40.50 -15.64
N ARG A 28 5.29 41.39 -15.40
CA ARG A 28 6.43 41.05 -14.57
C ARG A 28 6.04 40.82 -13.12
N ASP A 29 5.11 41.63 -12.60
CA ASP A 29 4.56 41.45 -11.24
C ASP A 29 3.76 40.16 -11.13
N PHE A 30 2.98 39.80 -12.16
CA PHE A 30 2.30 38.53 -12.26
C PHE A 30 3.31 37.37 -12.22
N VAL A 31 4.38 37.39 -13.02
CA VAL A 31 5.40 36.35 -13.07
C VAL A 31 6.14 36.22 -11.72
N ASP A 32 6.45 37.35 -11.07
CA ASP A 32 7.07 37.36 -9.74
C ASP A 32 6.14 36.73 -8.68
N SER A 33 4.86 37.16 -8.65
CA SER A 33 3.84 36.59 -7.75
C SER A 33 3.62 35.10 -8.02
N PHE A 34 3.52 34.71 -9.28
CA PHE A 34 3.39 33.30 -9.68
C PHE A 34 4.60 32.47 -9.19
N LEU A 35 5.83 32.94 -9.41
CA LEU A 35 7.03 32.22 -8.97
C LEU A 35 7.13 32.12 -7.44
N LYS A 36 6.81 33.18 -6.70
CA LYS A 36 6.79 33.16 -5.22
C LYS A 36 5.82 32.12 -4.65
N ASN A 37 4.72 31.87 -5.35
CA ASN A 37 3.74 30.87 -4.94
C ASN A 37 4.10 29.43 -5.34
N GLN A 38 5.03 29.23 -6.29
CA GLN A 38 5.35 27.90 -6.86
C GLN A 38 6.70 27.34 -6.45
N ILE A 39 7.67 28.19 -6.10
CA ILE A 39 9.06 27.77 -5.81
C ILE A 39 9.62 28.48 -4.56
N SER A 40 10.71 27.95 -4.02
CA SER A 40 11.43 28.55 -2.89
C SER A 40 12.00 29.91 -3.23
N LYS A 41 12.04 30.82 -2.26
CA LYS A 41 12.50 32.20 -2.41
C LYS A 41 13.87 32.32 -3.08
N ASP A 42 14.77 31.39 -2.83
CA ASP A 42 16.14 31.40 -3.36
C ASP A 42 16.20 31.23 -4.89
N LYS A 43 15.22 30.52 -5.49
CA LYS A 43 15.16 30.27 -6.94
C LYS A 43 14.32 31.28 -7.72
N VAL A 44 13.53 32.11 -7.04
CA VAL A 44 12.65 33.09 -7.73
C VAL A 44 13.47 34.04 -8.61
N ASN A 45 14.58 34.56 -8.10
CA ASN A 45 15.44 35.50 -8.85
C ASN A 45 16.09 34.85 -10.08
N GLU A 46 16.41 33.57 -10.03
CA GLU A 46 16.98 32.82 -11.16
C GLU A 46 15.97 32.75 -12.33
N TYR A 47 14.72 32.37 -12.03
CA TYR A 47 13.66 32.25 -13.06
C TYR A 47 13.16 33.60 -13.55
N LEU A 48 13.13 34.62 -12.68
CA LEU A 48 12.86 36.00 -13.13
C LEU A 48 13.96 36.53 -14.10
N SER A 49 15.23 36.27 -13.79
CA SER A 49 16.32 36.64 -14.70
C SER A 49 16.24 35.88 -16.03
N LEU A 50 15.79 34.60 -15.98
CA LEU A 50 15.53 33.81 -17.18
C LEU A 50 14.41 34.42 -18.04
N TYR A 51 13.29 34.83 -17.40
CA TYR A 51 12.17 35.51 -18.06
C TYR A 51 12.65 36.85 -18.69
N ASP A 52 13.39 37.66 -17.92
CA ASP A 52 13.94 38.94 -18.38
C ASP A 52 14.89 38.73 -19.56
N SER A 53 15.72 37.67 -19.57
CA SER A 53 16.63 37.35 -20.67
C SER A 53 15.89 37.06 -21.96
N PHE A 54 14.73 36.38 -21.90
CA PHE A 54 13.86 36.15 -23.05
C PHE A 54 13.16 37.42 -23.52
N LEU A 55 12.97 38.41 -22.64
CA LEU A 55 12.47 39.75 -23.01
C LEU A 55 13.52 40.61 -23.71
N ILE A 56 14.77 40.61 -23.27
CA ILE A 56 15.87 41.52 -23.74
C ILE A 56 16.34 41.14 -25.14
N ASP A 57 16.32 39.88 -25.52
CA ASP A 57 16.85 39.34 -26.79
C ASP A 57 16.29 40.02 -28.09
N LYS A 58 15.33 40.93 -27.96
CA LYS A 58 14.72 41.67 -29.06
C LYS A 58 14.99 43.20 -29.03
N LYS A 59 15.22 43.79 -27.86
CA LYS A 59 15.44 45.24 -27.79
C LYS A 59 16.72 45.70 -28.47
N GLU A 60 17.79 44.90 -28.43
CA GLU A 60 19.06 45.25 -29.10
C GLU A 60 18.98 45.13 -30.62
N LYS A 61 18.19 44.17 -31.17
CA LYS A 61 18.03 44.02 -32.62
C LYS A 61 16.99 44.96 -33.25
N GLU A 62 16.07 45.53 -32.45
CA GLU A 62 15.10 46.52 -32.93
C GLU A 62 15.64 47.95 -32.93
N ILE A 63 16.67 48.23 -32.14
CA ILE A 63 17.36 49.52 -32.15
C ILE A 63 18.27 49.66 -33.40
N GLU A 64 18.83 48.57 -33.91
CA GLU A 64 19.63 48.58 -35.15
C GLU A 64 18.79 48.66 -36.44
N ASN A 65 17.45 48.37 -36.40
CA ASN A 65 16.58 48.38 -37.58
C ASN A 65 15.61 49.59 -37.64
N LYS A 66 15.79 50.63 -36.82
CA LYS A 66 14.92 51.85 -36.80
C LYS A 66 15.47 52.99 -37.63
N THR A 67 16.12 52.73 -38.70
CA THR A 67 16.34 53.69 -39.80
C THR A 67 15.52 53.20 -40.97
N GLU A 68 14.46 53.98 -41.31
CA GLU A 68 13.56 53.83 -42.46
C GLU A 68 12.42 52.78 -42.32
N GLU A 69 11.19 53.31 -41.98
CA GLU A 69 9.96 52.84 -42.66
C GLU A 69 8.75 53.72 -42.35
N ASN A 70 7.92 53.89 -43.35
CA ASN A 70 6.69 54.66 -43.48
C ASN A 70 5.54 54.22 -42.53
N PRO A 71 4.64 55.18 -42.05
CA PRO A 71 3.64 54.85 -41.00
C PRO A 71 2.37 54.12 -41.44
N ASP A 72 2.20 53.69 -42.69
CA ASP A 72 0.91 53.17 -43.19
C ASP A 72 0.88 51.73 -43.67
N LYS A 73 1.72 50.82 -43.13
CA LYS A 73 1.55 49.38 -43.42
C LYS A 73 1.20 48.57 -42.17
N PRO A 74 0.19 47.69 -42.20
CA PRO A 74 -0.14 46.82 -41.10
C PRO A 74 1.09 45.93 -40.77
N LYS A 75 1.56 45.96 -39.51
CA LYS A 75 2.78 45.28 -39.04
C LYS A 75 2.70 43.78 -39.31
N LEU A 76 3.56 43.27 -40.17
CA LEU A 76 3.84 41.85 -40.45
C LEU A 76 4.47 41.08 -39.24
N THR A 77 4.38 41.59 -38.01
CA THR A 77 4.97 41.03 -36.80
C THR A 77 4.25 39.77 -36.34
N SER A 78 2.97 39.56 -36.70
CA SER A 78 2.17 38.41 -36.19
C SER A 78 2.63 37.04 -36.76
N VAL A 79 3.08 36.97 -38.01
CA VAL A 79 3.50 35.70 -38.65
C VAL A 79 4.84 35.19 -38.12
N LYS A 80 5.83 36.07 -37.88
CA LYS A 80 7.15 35.72 -37.33
C LYS A 80 7.03 35.18 -35.89
N ASP A 81 6.17 35.79 -35.08
CA ASP A 81 5.97 35.39 -33.68
C ASP A 81 5.16 34.10 -33.59
N SER A 82 4.18 33.88 -34.48
CA SER A 82 3.48 32.62 -34.57
C SER A 82 4.43 31.47 -34.96
N VAL A 83 5.34 31.67 -35.91
CA VAL A 83 6.33 30.65 -36.32
C VAL A 83 7.32 30.36 -35.18
N ARG A 84 7.76 31.40 -34.42
CA ARG A 84 8.65 31.23 -33.25
C ARG A 84 7.95 30.48 -32.12
N THR A 85 6.70 30.84 -31.84
CA THR A 85 5.83 30.14 -30.88
C THR A 85 5.69 28.68 -31.25
N LEU A 86 5.40 28.37 -32.51
CA LEU A 86 5.31 27.03 -33.06
C LEU A 86 6.60 26.22 -32.82
N GLY A 87 7.78 26.84 -33.03
CA GLY A 87 9.09 26.23 -32.81
C GLY A 87 9.33 25.86 -31.35
N ILE A 88 8.98 26.75 -30.42
CA ILE A 88 9.11 26.53 -28.97
C ILE A 88 8.10 25.48 -28.50
N CYS A 89 6.82 25.60 -28.90
CA CYS A 89 5.78 24.65 -28.55
C CYS A 89 6.10 23.23 -29.04
N LYS A 90 6.68 23.07 -30.25
CA LYS A 90 7.12 21.76 -30.76
C LYS A 90 8.24 21.14 -29.92
N LYS A 91 9.16 21.94 -29.38
CA LYS A 91 10.20 21.46 -28.44
C LYS A 91 9.58 21.01 -27.12
N ILE A 92 8.72 21.86 -26.54
CA ILE A 92 8.03 21.60 -25.27
C ILE A 92 7.10 20.38 -25.39
N ASN A 93 6.43 20.21 -26.55
CA ASN A 93 5.52 19.09 -26.78
C ASN A 93 6.19 17.71 -26.71
N LYS A 94 7.50 17.64 -26.94
CA LYS A 94 8.28 16.39 -26.81
C LYS A 94 8.65 16.04 -25.37
N THR A 95 8.70 17.03 -24.48
CA THR A 95 9.17 16.85 -23.09
C THR A 95 8.04 16.77 -22.08
N LEU A 96 6.91 17.45 -22.33
CA LEU A 96 5.77 17.52 -21.41
C LEU A 96 4.71 16.43 -21.69
N VAL A 97 4.21 15.82 -20.60
CA VAL A 97 3.03 14.94 -20.65
C VAL A 97 1.74 15.77 -20.76
N GLN A 98 0.62 15.16 -21.20
CA GLN A 98 -0.62 15.88 -21.49
C GLN A 98 -1.15 16.69 -20.29
N LYS A 99 -1.07 16.14 -19.06
CA LYS A 99 -1.41 16.88 -17.82
C LYS A 99 -0.64 18.21 -17.68
N GLN A 100 0.66 18.18 -17.95
CA GLN A 100 1.53 19.35 -17.85
C GLN A 100 1.20 20.42 -18.91
N LYS A 101 0.83 19.99 -20.12
CA LYS A 101 0.43 20.88 -21.22
C LYS A 101 -0.85 21.66 -20.89
N ILE A 102 -1.82 20.99 -20.25
CA ILE A 102 -3.07 21.63 -19.80
C ILE A 102 -2.78 22.65 -18.69
N VAL A 103 -1.89 22.32 -17.75
CA VAL A 103 -1.45 23.28 -16.71
C VAL A 103 -0.79 24.51 -17.36
N VAL A 104 0.10 24.31 -18.34
CA VAL A 104 0.73 25.42 -19.08
C VAL A 104 -0.32 26.29 -19.74
N LEU A 105 -1.27 25.69 -20.47
CA LEU A 105 -2.36 26.43 -21.14
C LEU A 105 -3.20 27.24 -20.13
N SER A 106 -3.57 26.66 -19.02
CA SER A 106 -4.35 27.34 -17.97
C SER A 106 -3.62 28.55 -17.39
N ARG A 107 -2.29 28.43 -17.17
CA ARG A 107 -1.45 29.53 -16.70
C ARG A 107 -1.29 30.65 -17.74
N LEU A 108 -1.29 30.32 -19.03
CA LEU A 108 -1.28 31.33 -20.10
C LEU A 108 -2.56 32.14 -20.12
N TYR A 109 -3.73 31.52 -19.96
CA TYR A 109 -5.00 32.23 -19.82
C TYR A 109 -5.04 33.10 -18.56
N GLU A 110 -4.55 32.62 -17.43
CA GLU A 110 -4.47 33.39 -16.17
C GLU A 110 -3.60 34.62 -16.31
N MET A 111 -2.45 34.51 -16.96
CA MET A 111 -1.57 35.66 -17.23
C MET A 111 -2.28 36.74 -18.09
N ILE A 112 -3.00 36.33 -19.13
CA ILE A 112 -3.71 37.30 -20.00
C ILE A 112 -4.87 37.95 -19.25
N ASN A 113 -5.55 37.20 -18.37
CA ASN A 113 -6.66 37.73 -17.57
C ASN A 113 -6.20 38.73 -16.49
N ALA A 114 -4.92 38.70 -16.10
CA ALA A 114 -4.37 39.54 -15.04
C ALA A 114 -4.39 41.05 -15.37
N ASP A 115 -4.37 41.44 -16.65
CA ASP A 115 -4.43 42.83 -17.11
C ASP A 115 -5.79 43.22 -17.73
N ASN A 116 -6.78 42.32 -17.72
CA ASN A 116 -8.11 42.46 -18.31
C ASN A 116 -8.13 42.86 -19.80
N GLN A 117 -7.03 42.66 -20.53
CA GLN A 117 -6.94 42.99 -21.97
C GLN A 117 -6.85 41.74 -22.82
N LEU A 118 -8.00 41.18 -23.21
CA LEU A 118 -8.11 40.05 -24.13
C LEU A 118 -7.97 40.53 -25.58
N THR A 119 -6.73 40.76 -26.06
CA THR A 119 -6.51 41.12 -27.46
C THR A 119 -6.59 39.89 -28.37
N THR A 120 -7.10 40.11 -29.62
CA THR A 120 -7.21 39.02 -30.62
C THR A 120 -5.85 38.39 -30.94
N GLN A 121 -4.78 39.13 -30.86
CA GLN A 121 -3.43 38.63 -31.11
C GLN A 121 -2.94 37.68 -30.03
N ARG A 122 -3.17 37.99 -28.74
CA ARG A 122 -2.85 37.11 -27.60
C ARG A 122 -3.64 35.82 -27.68
N LEU A 123 -4.92 35.89 -27.99
CA LEU A 123 -5.77 34.72 -28.18
C LEU A 123 -5.29 33.82 -29.33
N GLN A 124 -4.83 34.40 -30.45
CA GLN A 124 -4.26 33.62 -31.56
C GLN A 124 -2.99 32.84 -31.15
N ILE A 125 -2.14 33.43 -30.32
CA ILE A 125 -0.98 32.73 -29.81
C ILE A 125 -1.39 31.55 -28.92
N ILE A 126 -2.32 31.74 -27.98
CA ILE A 126 -2.82 30.65 -27.13
C ILE A 126 -3.49 29.58 -27.97
N ASN A 127 -4.27 29.94 -29.00
CA ASN A 127 -4.87 28.95 -29.90
C ASN A 127 -3.82 28.11 -30.60
N THR A 128 -2.72 28.75 -31.08
CA THR A 128 -1.59 28.03 -31.65
C THR A 128 -0.90 27.08 -30.63
N VAL A 129 -0.79 27.51 -29.37
CA VAL A 129 -0.26 26.63 -28.29
C VAL A 129 -1.18 25.45 -28.07
N ALA A 130 -2.49 25.67 -27.96
CA ALA A 130 -3.47 24.61 -27.72
C ALA A 130 -3.51 23.60 -28.88
N GLU A 131 -3.42 24.03 -30.14
CA GLU A 131 -3.33 23.17 -31.32
C GLU A 131 -2.08 22.28 -31.29
N VAL A 132 -0.90 22.87 -31.01
CA VAL A 132 0.36 22.13 -30.95
C VAL A 132 0.37 21.13 -29.80
N PHE A 133 -0.28 21.45 -28.68
CA PHE A 133 -0.42 20.58 -27.52
C PHE A 133 -1.50 19.51 -27.71
N ASN A 134 -2.21 19.54 -28.83
CA ASN A 134 -3.31 18.63 -29.14
C ASN A 134 -4.39 18.61 -28.05
N ILE A 135 -4.82 19.81 -27.63
CA ILE A 135 -5.89 19.99 -26.64
C ILE A 135 -7.22 20.16 -27.41
N HIS A 136 -8.22 19.40 -26.97
CA HIS A 136 -9.52 19.41 -27.64
C HIS A 136 -10.20 20.78 -27.53
N GLU A 137 -10.88 21.24 -28.58
CA GLU A 137 -11.50 22.58 -28.65
C GLU A 137 -12.51 22.83 -27.52
N VAL A 138 -13.28 21.79 -27.12
CA VAL A 138 -14.22 21.87 -26.00
C VAL A 138 -13.53 22.13 -24.69
N GLU A 139 -12.40 21.44 -24.41
CA GLU A 139 -11.64 21.63 -23.18
C GLU A 139 -10.91 22.98 -23.17
N LYS A 140 -10.39 23.40 -24.31
CA LYS A 140 -9.79 24.73 -24.48
C LYS A 140 -10.79 25.83 -24.13
N SER A 141 -12.00 25.78 -24.71
CA SER A 141 -13.06 26.78 -24.48
C SER A 141 -13.55 26.74 -23.03
N LEU A 142 -13.65 25.56 -22.42
CA LEU A 142 -13.98 25.39 -20.99
C LEU A 142 -12.95 26.10 -20.09
N ILE A 143 -11.65 25.87 -20.31
CA ILE A 143 -10.56 26.49 -19.54
C ILE A 143 -10.54 28.00 -19.75
N GLN A 144 -10.70 28.45 -21.01
CA GLN A 144 -10.75 29.88 -21.34
C GLN A 144 -11.88 30.58 -20.60
N HIS A 145 -13.11 30.09 -20.74
CA HIS A 145 -14.29 30.67 -20.05
C HIS A 145 -14.11 30.66 -18.52
N PHE A 146 -13.65 29.56 -17.96
CA PHE A 146 -13.44 29.44 -16.51
C PHE A 146 -12.46 30.48 -15.97
N VAL A 147 -11.37 30.75 -16.67
CA VAL A 147 -10.37 31.72 -16.22
C VAL A 147 -10.86 33.14 -16.43
N THR A 148 -11.55 33.44 -17.54
CA THR A 148 -11.92 34.82 -17.92
C THR A 148 -13.29 35.29 -17.43
N ALA A 149 -14.20 34.36 -17.08
CA ALA A 149 -15.54 34.72 -16.62
C ALA A 149 -15.50 35.28 -15.18
N SER A 150 -16.25 36.39 -15.00
CA SER A 150 -16.48 37.02 -13.69
C SER A 150 -17.68 36.37 -12.96
N ASP A 151 -18.68 35.89 -13.73
CA ASP A 151 -19.88 35.23 -13.24
C ASP A 151 -19.74 33.72 -13.44
N PRO A 152 -19.75 32.90 -12.34
CA PRO A 152 -19.59 31.47 -12.43
C PRO A 152 -20.76 30.77 -13.14
N TYR A 153 -21.96 31.33 -13.05
CA TYR A 153 -23.18 30.77 -13.64
C TYR A 153 -23.33 31.03 -15.17
N SER A 154 -22.40 31.80 -15.75
CA SER A 154 -22.39 32.06 -17.19
C SER A 154 -21.93 30.83 -18.01
N LEU A 155 -21.34 29.83 -17.39
CA LEU A 155 -20.84 28.62 -18.03
C LEU A 155 -21.73 27.42 -17.68
N GLU A 156 -22.64 27.05 -18.57
CA GLU A 156 -23.48 25.85 -18.43
C GLU A 156 -22.69 24.61 -18.88
N SER A 157 -22.06 23.88 -17.92
CA SER A 157 -21.29 22.67 -18.21
C SER A 157 -21.41 21.66 -17.09
N PRO A 158 -21.58 20.36 -17.39
CA PRO A 158 -21.54 19.29 -16.37
C PRO A 158 -20.16 19.14 -15.74
N ASP A 159 -19.12 19.72 -16.34
CA ASP A 159 -17.75 19.73 -15.84
C ASP A 159 -17.44 20.95 -14.95
N LEU A 160 -18.45 21.74 -14.60
CA LEU A 160 -18.38 22.86 -13.65
C LEU A 160 -19.08 22.51 -12.34
N LEU A 161 -18.45 22.83 -11.23
CA LEU A 161 -18.98 22.78 -9.86
C LEU A 161 -18.86 24.15 -9.24
N ILE A 162 -19.93 24.63 -8.63
CA ILE A 162 -19.97 25.89 -7.88
C ILE A 162 -20.26 25.59 -6.40
N MET A 163 -19.55 26.27 -5.51
CA MET A 163 -19.77 26.21 -4.09
C MET A 163 -20.01 27.64 -3.58
N ASP A 164 -21.17 27.89 -3.01
CA ASP A 164 -21.56 29.17 -2.39
C ASP A 164 -22.58 28.94 -1.26
N ASP A 165 -22.99 29.99 -0.57
CA ASP A 165 -23.98 29.96 0.52
C ASP A 165 -25.43 30.11 0.01
N ASN A 166 -25.71 29.77 -1.25
CA ASN A 166 -27.02 29.94 -1.87
C ASN A 166 -27.84 28.63 -1.82
N GLU A 167 -28.80 28.53 -0.89
CA GLU A 167 -29.71 27.38 -0.76
C GLU A 167 -30.69 27.23 -1.92
N ILE A 168 -31.01 28.29 -2.63
CA ILE A 168 -32.05 28.31 -3.72
C ILE A 168 -31.57 27.48 -4.92
N VAL A 169 -30.28 27.43 -5.16
CA VAL A 169 -29.70 26.71 -6.31
C VAL A 169 -29.74 25.17 -6.09
N THR A 170 -29.72 24.70 -4.86
CA THR A 170 -29.87 23.25 -4.55
C THR A 170 -31.26 22.73 -4.84
N LEU A 171 -32.31 23.58 -4.76
CA LEU A 171 -33.70 23.20 -5.01
C LEU A 171 -34.13 23.36 -6.49
N ASN A 172 -33.52 24.28 -7.21
CA ASN A 172 -33.81 24.54 -8.64
C ASN A 172 -32.54 24.23 -9.45
N SER A 173 -32.24 22.93 -9.66
CA SER A 173 -31.10 22.53 -10.49
C SER A 173 -31.09 23.27 -11.83
N ILE A 174 -30.18 24.24 -11.97
CA ILE A 174 -29.85 24.82 -13.29
C ILE A 174 -29.33 23.63 -14.11
N LYS A 175 -30.00 23.29 -15.16
CA LYS A 175 -29.66 22.15 -16.02
C LYS A 175 -28.21 22.28 -16.47
N GLY A 176 -27.32 21.44 -15.94
CA GLY A 176 -25.94 21.31 -16.39
C GLY A 176 -24.85 21.85 -15.47
N ILE A 177 -25.14 22.33 -14.26
CA ILE A 177 -24.12 22.80 -13.28
C ILE A 177 -24.25 21.99 -12.01
N ASN A 178 -23.12 21.49 -11.51
CA ASN A 178 -23.04 20.85 -10.19
C ASN A 178 -22.92 21.93 -9.10
N HIS A 179 -23.56 21.72 -7.95
CA HIS A 179 -23.53 22.65 -6.81
C HIS A 179 -23.31 21.95 -5.48
N ILE A 180 -22.51 22.58 -4.62
CA ILE A 180 -22.31 22.18 -3.21
C ILE A 180 -22.59 23.42 -2.37
N HIS A 181 -23.47 23.31 -1.37
CA HIS A 181 -23.78 24.40 -0.44
C HIS A 181 -22.61 24.61 0.54
N ALA A 182 -22.11 25.84 0.64
CA ALA A 182 -20.97 26.22 1.48
C ALA A 182 -21.39 27.26 2.52
N HIS A 183 -21.81 26.82 3.71
CA HIS A 183 -22.31 27.66 4.79
C HIS A 183 -21.34 28.77 5.19
N GLY A 184 -21.84 30.04 5.20
CA GLY A 184 -21.10 31.21 5.66
C GLY A 184 -19.97 31.65 4.71
N LEU A 185 -19.96 31.17 3.47
CA LEU A 185 -19.01 31.60 2.46
C LEU A 185 -19.47 32.92 1.83
N ASP A 186 -18.66 33.95 1.96
CA ASP A 186 -18.85 35.20 1.23
C ASP A 186 -18.19 35.09 -0.14
N GLY A 187 -19.01 35.15 -1.22
CA GLY A 187 -18.57 34.88 -2.57
C GLY A 187 -18.81 33.44 -3.01
N PHE A 188 -17.98 32.93 -3.94
CA PHE A 188 -18.11 31.58 -4.47
C PHE A 188 -16.77 30.94 -4.79
N ILE A 189 -16.73 29.62 -4.74
CA ILE A 189 -15.65 28.81 -5.26
C ILE A 189 -16.17 28.11 -6.52
N SER A 190 -15.47 28.27 -7.61
CA SER A 190 -15.73 27.54 -8.86
C SER A 190 -14.67 26.48 -9.09
N ILE A 191 -15.07 25.30 -9.53
CA ILE A 191 -14.18 24.18 -9.81
C ILE A 191 -14.54 23.57 -11.15
N ILE A 192 -13.54 23.39 -12.03
CA ILE A 192 -13.75 22.65 -13.30
C ILE A 192 -12.96 21.36 -13.32
N LYS A 193 -13.54 20.36 -13.98
CA LYS A 193 -12.88 19.09 -14.30
C LYS A 193 -12.47 19.05 -15.76
N VAL A 194 -11.18 18.82 -16.03
CA VAL A 194 -10.69 18.56 -17.39
C VAL A 194 -10.65 17.05 -17.59
N GLN A 195 -11.62 16.53 -18.36
CA GLN A 195 -11.88 15.09 -18.46
C GLN A 195 -10.71 14.30 -19.05
N SER A 196 -10.04 14.81 -20.10
CA SER A 196 -8.96 14.10 -20.82
C SER A 196 -7.79 13.69 -19.92
N VAL A 197 -7.55 14.44 -18.85
CA VAL A 197 -6.42 14.23 -17.93
C VAL A 197 -6.83 14.01 -16.47
N GLY A 198 -8.12 14.17 -16.15
CA GLY A 198 -8.63 14.04 -14.78
C GLY A 198 -8.05 15.07 -13.83
N LEU A 199 -7.83 16.32 -14.28
CA LEU A 199 -7.38 17.43 -13.45
C LEU A 199 -8.57 18.29 -13.03
N TYR A 200 -8.50 18.80 -11.79
CA TYR A 200 -9.45 19.76 -11.27
C TYR A 200 -8.74 21.09 -11.02
N PHE A 201 -9.33 22.19 -11.50
CA PHE A 201 -8.88 23.55 -11.23
C PHE A 201 -9.89 24.26 -10.37
N LEU A 202 -9.41 24.98 -9.37
CA LEU A 202 -10.19 25.76 -8.42
C LEU A 202 -9.87 27.25 -8.58
N LYS A 203 -10.90 28.08 -8.50
CA LYS A 203 -10.81 29.54 -8.46
C LYS A 203 -11.77 30.04 -7.39
N TYR A 204 -11.31 30.94 -6.53
CA TYR A 204 -12.11 31.59 -5.49
C TYR A 204 -12.30 33.08 -5.78
N VAL A 205 -13.54 33.55 -5.61
CA VAL A 205 -13.93 34.95 -5.74
C VAL A 205 -14.79 35.30 -4.54
N GLY A 206 -14.27 36.10 -3.60
CA GLY A 206 -14.92 36.47 -2.35
C GLY A 206 -13.95 37.09 -1.35
N GLU A 207 -14.48 37.51 -0.18
CA GLU A 207 -13.68 38.14 0.88
C GLU A 207 -13.42 37.22 2.09
N SER A 208 -14.03 36.02 2.15
CA SER A 208 -13.83 35.08 3.23
C SER A 208 -12.40 34.49 3.24
N GLU A 209 -11.83 34.27 4.42
CA GLU A 209 -10.58 33.51 4.55
C GLU A 209 -10.83 32.02 4.30
N ILE A 210 -10.23 31.49 3.23
CA ILE A 210 -10.31 30.09 2.84
C ILE A 210 -8.90 29.50 2.76
N PHE A 211 -8.77 28.23 3.13
CA PHE A 211 -7.48 27.54 3.10
C PHE A 211 -7.53 26.29 2.22
N LEU A 212 -6.59 26.16 1.31
CA LEU A 212 -6.35 24.93 0.56
C LEU A 212 -5.16 24.17 1.16
N ASN A 213 -5.39 22.99 1.68
CA ASN A 213 -4.34 22.18 2.35
C ASN A 213 -3.64 22.96 3.50
N GLY A 214 -4.37 23.81 4.22
CA GLY A 214 -3.84 24.62 5.30
C GLY A 214 -3.12 25.91 4.87
N LEU A 215 -3.04 26.21 3.57
CA LEU A 215 -2.48 27.46 3.04
C LEU A 215 -3.60 28.40 2.58
N PRO A 216 -3.54 29.70 2.89
CA PRO A 216 -4.58 30.65 2.49
C PRO A 216 -4.68 30.75 0.97
N ILE A 217 -5.89 30.79 0.45
CA ILE A 217 -6.19 30.96 -0.98
C ILE A 217 -6.23 32.45 -1.32
N GLN A 218 -5.58 32.84 -2.42
CA GLN A 218 -5.63 34.19 -2.94
C GLN A 218 -6.87 34.40 -3.83
N PHE A 219 -7.43 35.61 -3.77
CA PHE A 219 -8.53 36.03 -4.62
C PHE A 219 -8.20 35.90 -6.10
N ASN A 220 -9.11 35.32 -6.86
CA ASN A 220 -9.05 35.20 -8.33
C ASN A 220 -7.80 34.48 -8.88
N TYR A 221 -7.12 33.65 -8.05
CA TYR A 221 -5.96 32.86 -8.45
C TYR A 221 -6.37 31.42 -8.74
N LEU A 222 -5.71 30.80 -9.73
CA LEU A 222 -6.00 29.44 -10.18
C LEU A 222 -5.22 28.41 -9.38
N TYR A 223 -5.91 27.50 -8.68
CA TYR A 223 -5.31 26.40 -7.94
C TYR A 223 -5.61 25.05 -8.60
N ILE A 224 -4.70 24.10 -8.42
CA ILE A 224 -4.89 22.71 -8.86
C ILE A 224 -5.28 21.88 -7.64
N LEU A 225 -6.42 21.18 -7.71
CA LEU A 225 -6.83 20.25 -6.69
C LEU A 225 -6.24 18.88 -6.99
N ALA A 226 -5.34 18.42 -6.14
CA ALA A 226 -4.80 17.06 -6.16
C ALA A 226 -5.69 16.11 -5.33
N PRO A 227 -5.67 14.80 -5.61
CA PRO A 227 -6.30 13.81 -4.73
C PRO A 227 -5.84 13.99 -3.27
N GLY A 228 -6.79 13.99 -2.34
CA GLY A 228 -6.55 14.25 -0.92
C GLY A 228 -6.41 15.75 -0.56
N SER A 229 -6.76 16.66 -1.45
CA SER A 229 -6.85 18.09 -1.11
C SER A 229 -8.06 18.37 -0.23
N THR A 230 -7.87 19.29 0.73
CA THR A 230 -8.93 19.77 1.61
C THR A 230 -9.11 21.27 1.44
N ILE A 231 -10.37 21.71 1.36
CA ILE A 231 -10.75 23.13 1.31
C ILE A 231 -11.42 23.46 2.64
N ARG A 232 -10.74 24.23 3.48
CA ARG A 232 -11.30 24.70 4.74
C ARG A 232 -12.08 25.99 4.50
N LEU A 233 -13.38 25.93 4.74
CA LEU A 233 -14.35 27.02 4.64
C LEU A 233 -14.51 27.74 5.99
N PRO A 234 -15.16 28.89 6.05
CA PRO A 234 -15.50 29.56 7.32
C PRO A 234 -16.28 28.64 8.28
N ARG A 235 -17.17 27.82 7.74
CA ARG A 235 -17.87 26.76 8.48
C ARG A 235 -17.70 25.42 7.79
N GLY A 236 -16.79 24.59 8.33
CA GLY A 236 -16.57 23.23 7.84
C GLY A 236 -15.39 23.08 6.90
N THR A 237 -15.21 21.87 6.41
CA THR A 237 -14.12 21.48 5.49
C THR A 237 -14.72 20.64 4.37
N THR A 238 -14.45 20.97 3.12
CA THR A 238 -14.83 20.16 1.96
C THR A 238 -13.63 19.35 1.50
N TYR A 239 -13.84 18.09 1.24
CA TYR A 239 -12.81 17.15 0.84
C TYR A 239 -12.80 16.93 -0.68
N TYR A 240 -11.63 16.55 -1.21
CA TYR A 240 -11.48 16.16 -2.61
C TYR A 240 -12.49 15.09 -3.04
N SER A 241 -12.79 14.12 -2.17
CA SER A 241 -13.77 13.07 -2.41
C SER A 241 -15.16 13.62 -2.75
N GLU A 242 -15.66 14.59 -1.99
CA GLU A 242 -16.98 15.23 -2.21
C GLU A 242 -17.02 15.93 -3.57
N ILE A 243 -15.95 16.65 -3.91
CA ILE A 243 -15.81 17.34 -5.19
C ILE A 243 -15.75 16.33 -6.34
N ALA A 244 -14.92 15.30 -6.22
CA ALA A 244 -14.71 14.30 -7.27
C ALA A 244 -15.98 13.49 -7.57
N THR A 245 -16.77 13.17 -6.54
CA THR A 245 -18.02 12.41 -6.70
C THR A 245 -19.13 13.22 -7.35
N THR A 246 -19.19 14.53 -7.08
CA THR A 246 -20.17 15.43 -7.73
C THR A 246 -20.00 15.43 -9.24
N PHE A 247 -18.78 15.31 -9.75
CA PHE A 247 -18.49 15.16 -11.19
C PHE A 247 -18.64 13.74 -11.73
N SER A 248 -18.91 12.76 -10.87
CA SER A 248 -19.12 11.39 -11.32
C SER A 248 -20.60 11.23 -11.71
N THR A 249 -20.85 10.87 -12.97
CA THR A 249 -22.19 10.41 -13.38
C THR A 249 -22.59 9.27 -12.43
N LYS A 250 -23.85 9.26 -11.97
CA LYS A 250 -24.39 8.19 -11.11
C LYS A 250 -24.04 6.84 -11.74
N TYR A 251 -23.00 6.20 -11.22
CA TYR A 251 -22.70 4.82 -11.59
C TYR A 251 -23.88 3.96 -11.14
N ASP A 252 -24.32 3.10 -12.02
CA ASP A 252 -25.31 2.07 -11.70
C ASP A 252 -24.59 0.99 -10.84
N TYR A 253 -24.48 1.28 -9.52
CA TYR A 253 -23.88 0.33 -8.59
C TYR A 253 -24.84 -0.80 -8.34
N THR A 254 -24.36 -2.02 -8.37
CA THR A 254 -25.10 -3.17 -7.83
C THR A 254 -25.45 -2.86 -6.37
N LYS A 255 -26.74 -2.67 -6.09
CA LYS A 255 -27.22 -2.41 -4.74
C LYS A 255 -26.84 -3.57 -3.84
N LEU A 256 -26.12 -3.30 -2.77
CA LEU A 256 -25.68 -4.29 -1.80
C LEU A 256 -26.27 -3.94 -0.42
N LYS A 257 -26.80 -4.96 0.23
CA LYS A 257 -27.29 -4.91 1.61
C LYS A 257 -26.46 -5.85 2.47
N PHE A 258 -25.86 -5.34 3.52
CA PHE A 258 -25.10 -6.09 4.51
C PHE A 258 -25.86 -6.08 5.83
N SER A 259 -26.27 -7.24 6.31
CA SER A 259 -27.08 -7.36 7.52
C SER A 259 -26.42 -8.28 8.55
N VAL A 260 -26.43 -7.84 9.79
CA VAL A 260 -25.92 -8.58 10.95
C VAL A 260 -27.01 -8.62 12.00
N SER A 261 -27.38 -9.82 12.42
CA SER A 261 -28.45 -10.03 13.39
C SER A 261 -27.96 -10.83 14.59
N ASN A 262 -28.07 -10.24 15.81
CA ASN A 262 -27.78 -10.86 17.08
C ASN A 262 -26.41 -11.56 17.16
N LEU A 263 -25.38 -10.91 16.64
CA LEU A 263 -24.04 -11.46 16.53
C LEU A 263 -23.38 -11.64 17.88
N GLU A 264 -22.92 -12.86 18.15
CA GLU A 264 -22.16 -13.23 19.35
C GLU A 264 -20.86 -13.92 18.99
N TYR A 265 -19.82 -13.66 19.78
CA TYR A 265 -18.54 -14.34 19.62
C TYR A 265 -17.93 -14.70 20.98
N THR A 266 -17.51 -15.95 21.12
CA THR A 266 -16.87 -16.51 22.31
C THR A 266 -15.52 -17.11 21.92
N PHE A 267 -14.45 -16.70 22.58
CA PHE A 267 -13.11 -17.28 22.35
C PHE A 267 -13.06 -18.77 22.77
N PRO A 268 -12.10 -19.54 22.24
CA PRO A 268 -11.92 -20.96 22.62
C PRO A 268 -11.70 -21.19 24.11
N ASN A 269 -11.24 -20.19 24.86
CA ASN A 269 -11.09 -20.22 26.33
C ASN A 269 -12.39 -19.98 27.10
N GLY A 270 -13.55 -19.88 26.41
CA GLY A 270 -14.85 -19.62 27.00
C GLY A 270 -15.19 -18.18 27.32
N LYS A 271 -14.27 -17.22 27.11
CA LYS A 271 -14.53 -15.80 27.32
C LYS A 271 -15.36 -15.22 26.18
N LYS A 272 -16.56 -14.69 26.48
CA LYS A 272 -17.44 -14.01 25.53
C LYS A 272 -16.87 -12.62 25.21
N ALA A 273 -16.71 -12.31 23.93
CA ALA A 273 -16.07 -11.10 23.43
C ALA A 273 -17.01 -10.16 22.68
N LEU A 274 -18.14 -10.66 22.18
CA LEU A 274 -19.19 -9.85 21.53
C LEU A 274 -20.55 -10.29 22.03
N HIS A 275 -21.42 -9.31 22.29
CA HIS A 275 -22.74 -9.54 22.86
C HIS A 275 -23.82 -8.89 21.98
N ASN A 276 -24.64 -9.75 21.34
CA ASN A 276 -25.87 -9.37 20.64
C ASN A 276 -25.75 -8.11 19.75
N ILE A 277 -24.76 -8.08 18.83
CA ILE A 277 -24.54 -6.95 17.94
C ILE A 277 -25.44 -7.07 16.72
N SER A 278 -26.15 -5.99 16.38
CA SER A 278 -27.03 -5.93 15.21
C SER A 278 -26.82 -4.63 14.46
N LEU A 279 -26.65 -4.74 13.13
CA LEU A 279 -26.50 -3.57 12.24
C LEU A 279 -26.94 -3.95 10.81
N GLU A 280 -27.38 -2.93 10.08
CA GLU A 280 -27.78 -3.09 8.68
C GLU A 280 -27.27 -1.89 7.88
N GLU A 281 -26.54 -2.16 6.78
CA GLU A 281 -25.93 -1.14 5.94
C GLU A 281 -26.09 -1.44 4.46
N LYS A 282 -26.14 -0.38 3.67
CA LYS A 282 -26.23 -0.46 2.20
C LYS A 282 -24.92 -0.04 1.55
N SER A 283 -24.73 -0.41 0.27
CA SER A 283 -23.64 0.12 -0.56
C SER A 283 -23.62 1.65 -0.55
N GLY A 284 -22.41 2.21 -0.62
CA GLY A 284 -22.22 3.67 -0.58
C GLY A 284 -22.01 4.25 0.81
N THR A 285 -21.89 3.41 1.85
CA THR A 285 -21.77 3.86 3.24
C THR A 285 -20.35 3.66 3.79
N LEU A 286 -19.82 4.63 4.51
CA LEU A 286 -18.58 4.56 5.30
C LEU A 286 -18.94 4.44 6.78
N VAL A 287 -18.67 3.27 7.39
CA VAL A 287 -19.04 2.93 8.77
C VAL A 287 -17.80 2.94 9.66
N GLY A 288 -17.79 3.77 10.69
CA GLY A 288 -16.75 3.79 11.73
C GLY A 288 -17.05 2.80 12.85
N ILE A 289 -16.09 2.02 13.28
CA ILE A 289 -16.15 1.17 14.47
C ILE A 289 -15.18 1.74 15.50
N MET A 290 -15.72 2.24 16.62
CA MET A 290 -14.95 2.88 17.68
C MET A 290 -15.23 2.22 19.04
N GLY A 291 -14.37 2.47 20.01
CA GLY A 291 -14.50 1.95 21.37
C GLY A 291 -13.15 1.98 22.10
N ALA A 292 -13.17 1.78 23.41
CA ALA A 292 -11.99 1.71 24.24
C ALA A 292 -11.05 0.56 23.85
N SER A 293 -9.82 0.56 24.36
CA SER A 293 -8.92 -0.58 24.19
C SER A 293 -9.54 -1.82 24.84
N GLY A 294 -9.53 -2.95 24.12
CA GLY A 294 -10.16 -4.20 24.60
C GLY A 294 -11.70 -4.25 24.47
N ALA A 295 -12.34 -3.28 23.82
CA ALA A 295 -13.80 -3.30 23.55
C ALA A 295 -14.22 -4.32 22.48
N GLY A 296 -13.30 -5.05 21.85
CA GLY A 296 -13.64 -6.09 20.86
C GLY A 296 -13.73 -5.60 19.42
N LYS A 297 -13.24 -4.40 19.08
CA LYS A 297 -13.29 -3.80 17.72
C LYS A 297 -12.73 -4.71 16.61
N THR A 298 -11.49 -5.14 16.76
CA THR A 298 -10.82 -6.04 15.79
C THR A 298 -11.50 -7.42 15.77
N THR A 299 -12.02 -7.89 16.91
CA THR A 299 -12.80 -9.13 16.97
C THR A 299 -14.10 -8.99 16.16
N LEU A 300 -14.81 -7.89 16.32
CA LEU A 300 -16.00 -7.59 15.51
C LEU A 300 -15.64 -7.56 14.02
N LEU A 301 -14.61 -6.80 13.64
CA LEU A 301 -14.17 -6.68 12.24
C LEU A 301 -13.83 -8.05 11.66
N ASN A 302 -13.07 -8.88 12.39
CA ASN A 302 -12.68 -10.24 11.95
C ASN A 302 -13.89 -11.17 11.78
N THR A 303 -14.90 -11.01 12.63
CA THR A 303 -16.14 -11.81 12.52
C THR A 303 -16.98 -11.34 11.34
N LEU A 304 -17.13 -10.03 11.14
CA LEU A 304 -17.87 -9.45 10.01
C LEU A 304 -17.26 -9.83 8.66
N CYS A 305 -15.94 -9.84 8.54
CA CYS A 305 -15.25 -10.19 7.27
C CYS A 305 -15.14 -11.71 7.03
N GLY A 306 -15.63 -12.56 7.96
CA GLY A 306 -15.63 -14.02 7.80
C GLY A 306 -14.31 -14.71 8.14
N LEU A 307 -13.35 -14.03 8.79
CA LEU A 307 -12.12 -14.63 9.31
C LEU A 307 -12.38 -15.52 10.52
N GLU A 308 -13.25 -15.07 11.41
CA GLU A 308 -13.67 -15.75 12.65
C GLU A 308 -15.14 -16.13 12.56
N LYS A 309 -15.47 -17.39 12.88
CA LYS A 309 -16.87 -17.85 12.84
C LYS A 309 -17.61 -17.41 14.11
N PRO A 310 -18.79 -16.76 14.01
CA PRO A 310 -19.57 -16.35 15.19
C PRO A 310 -20.05 -17.58 16.00
N SER A 311 -20.20 -17.37 17.29
CA SER A 311 -20.78 -18.38 18.20
C SER A 311 -22.31 -18.38 18.14
N GLY A 312 -22.92 -17.23 17.76
CA GLY A 312 -24.35 -17.04 17.59
C GLY A 312 -24.66 -15.90 16.65
N GLY A 313 -25.88 -15.82 16.13
CA GLY A 313 -26.31 -14.82 15.17
C GLY A 313 -25.95 -15.15 13.72
N THR A 314 -26.32 -14.24 12.80
CA THR A 314 -26.12 -14.39 11.36
C THR A 314 -25.54 -13.15 10.72
N ILE A 315 -24.72 -13.33 9.67
CA ILE A 315 -24.18 -12.26 8.82
C ILE A 315 -24.56 -12.60 7.38
N THR A 316 -25.23 -11.67 6.71
CA THR A 316 -25.70 -11.89 5.33
C THR A 316 -25.29 -10.72 4.41
N ILE A 317 -25.06 -11.05 3.13
CA ILE A 317 -24.88 -10.09 2.02
C ILE A 317 -25.97 -10.40 0.98
N ASN A 318 -26.90 -9.47 0.75
CA ASN A 318 -28.08 -9.69 -0.11
C ASN A 318 -28.77 -11.02 0.23
N ASP A 319 -29.05 -11.22 1.53
CA ASP A 319 -29.67 -12.40 2.13
C ASP A 319 -28.88 -13.72 1.99
N VAL A 320 -27.65 -13.69 1.48
CA VAL A 320 -26.75 -14.84 1.39
C VAL A 320 -25.84 -14.88 2.62
N ASP A 321 -25.91 -15.96 3.39
CA ASP A 321 -25.09 -16.16 4.60
C ASP A 321 -23.59 -16.27 4.28
N VAL A 322 -22.77 -15.46 4.98
CA VAL A 322 -21.31 -15.33 4.76
C VAL A 322 -20.56 -16.62 5.10
N PHE A 323 -21.05 -17.44 6.03
CA PHE A 323 -20.36 -18.65 6.49
C PHE A 323 -20.84 -19.93 5.80
N ASN A 324 -22.11 -20.00 5.48
CA ASN A 324 -22.72 -21.21 4.90
C ASN A 324 -22.59 -21.24 3.37
N ASN A 325 -22.56 -20.08 2.70
CA ASN A 325 -22.53 -19.94 1.23
C ASN A 325 -21.28 -19.21 0.73
N LYS A 326 -20.10 -19.59 1.22
CA LYS A 326 -18.82 -18.92 0.91
C LYS A 326 -18.52 -18.81 -0.58
N GLU A 327 -18.96 -19.75 -1.39
CA GLU A 327 -18.68 -19.74 -2.84
C GLU A 327 -19.35 -18.58 -3.58
N LEU A 328 -20.52 -18.14 -3.11
CA LEU A 328 -21.28 -17.02 -3.71
C LEU A 328 -20.75 -15.64 -3.30
N ILE A 329 -19.97 -15.60 -2.21
CA ILE A 329 -19.46 -14.34 -1.61
C ILE A 329 -17.98 -14.12 -1.94
N ASP A 330 -17.34 -15.11 -2.54
CA ASP A 330 -15.93 -15.07 -2.87
C ASP A 330 -15.58 -13.88 -3.77
N GLY A 331 -14.59 -13.11 -3.33
CA GLY A 331 -14.12 -11.91 -4.03
C GLY A 331 -14.91 -10.63 -3.72
N LEU A 332 -16.06 -10.71 -3.05
CA LEU A 332 -16.85 -9.54 -2.67
C LEU A 332 -16.27 -8.81 -1.46
N ILE A 333 -15.58 -9.54 -0.57
CA ILE A 333 -15.03 -9.02 0.67
C ILE A 333 -13.53 -8.76 0.50
N GLY A 334 -13.09 -7.53 0.81
CA GLY A 334 -11.69 -7.12 0.98
C GLY A 334 -11.37 -6.88 2.44
N TYR A 335 -10.13 -7.21 2.86
CA TYR A 335 -9.67 -6.99 4.23
C TYR A 335 -8.28 -6.35 4.26
N ILE A 336 -8.18 -5.20 4.91
CA ILE A 336 -6.94 -4.45 5.11
C ILE A 336 -6.59 -4.50 6.59
N ALA A 337 -5.50 -5.20 6.91
CA ALA A 337 -5.02 -5.35 8.27
C ALA A 337 -4.35 -4.08 8.81
N GLN A 338 -4.23 -3.99 10.14
CA GLN A 338 -3.50 -2.94 10.82
C GLN A 338 -2.02 -2.89 10.41
N ASP A 339 -1.35 -4.06 10.37
CA ASP A 339 0.02 -4.19 9.88
C ASP A 339 0.11 -4.08 8.35
N ASP A 340 1.24 -3.56 7.86
CA ASP A 340 1.52 -3.50 6.43
C ASP A 340 1.92 -4.89 5.91
N LEU A 341 1.08 -5.47 5.04
CA LEU A 341 1.25 -6.82 4.49
C LEU A 341 1.91 -6.76 3.10
N LEU A 342 3.10 -6.16 3.03
CA LEU A 342 3.86 -5.89 1.80
C LEU A 342 5.14 -6.73 1.73
N PHE A 343 5.56 -7.06 0.51
CA PHE A 343 6.90 -7.60 0.26
C PHE A 343 7.91 -6.46 0.26
N GLU A 344 8.74 -6.42 1.29
CA GLU A 344 9.67 -5.32 1.57
C GLU A 344 10.76 -5.18 0.50
N ASP A 345 11.23 -6.30 -0.05
CA ASP A 345 12.29 -6.37 -1.05
C ASP A 345 11.79 -6.15 -2.49
N LEU A 346 10.48 -6.04 -2.70
CA LEU A 346 9.89 -5.78 -4.01
C LEU A 346 9.55 -4.29 -4.18
N THR A 347 9.50 -3.84 -5.45
CA THR A 347 9.04 -2.49 -5.77
C THR A 347 7.53 -2.34 -5.54
N VAL A 348 7.05 -1.10 -5.46
CA VAL A 348 5.62 -0.78 -5.38
C VAL A 348 4.85 -1.43 -6.53
N TYR A 349 5.37 -1.32 -7.76
CA TYR A 349 4.79 -1.95 -8.94
C TYR A 349 4.75 -3.48 -8.83
N GLN A 350 5.87 -4.12 -8.44
CA GLN A 350 5.96 -5.58 -8.34
C GLN A 350 5.01 -6.16 -7.29
N ASN A 351 4.85 -5.50 -6.13
CA ASN A 351 3.88 -5.90 -5.11
C ASN A 351 2.47 -6.00 -5.70
N LEU A 352 2.04 -4.96 -6.43
CA LEU A 352 0.70 -4.91 -7.00
C LEU A 352 0.56 -5.84 -8.21
N TYR A 353 1.59 -5.94 -9.06
CA TYR A 353 1.56 -6.78 -10.27
C TYR A 353 1.41 -8.27 -9.96
N TYR A 354 2.23 -8.80 -9.02
CA TYR A 354 2.12 -10.22 -8.65
C TYR A 354 0.81 -10.53 -7.94
N ASN A 355 0.28 -9.59 -7.15
CA ASN A 355 -1.05 -9.74 -6.55
C ASN A 355 -2.14 -9.80 -7.64
N ALA A 356 -2.09 -8.91 -8.63
CA ALA A 356 -3.02 -8.93 -9.77
C ALA A 356 -2.92 -10.21 -10.59
N GLU A 357 -1.71 -10.71 -10.85
CA GLU A 357 -1.47 -11.95 -11.60
C GLU A 357 -2.05 -13.20 -10.86
N LEU A 358 -2.14 -13.15 -9.53
CA LEU A 358 -2.79 -14.17 -8.70
C LEU A 358 -4.33 -14.04 -8.65
N CYS A 359 -4.88 -12.86 -8.96
CA CYS A 359 -6.32 -12.61 -8.90
C CYS A 359 -7.04 -12.89 -10.23
N PHE A 360 -6.37 -12.70 -11.39
CA PHE A 360 -7.03 -12.74 -12.70
C PHE A 360 -6.48 -13.86 -13.60
N LYS A 361 -7.34 -14.84 -13.91
CA LYS A 361 -7.01 -15.98 -14.78
C LYS A 361 -6.83 -15.55 -16.24
N ASP A 362 -7.77 -14.73 -16.73
CA ASP A 362 -7.99 -14.50 -18.16
C ASP A 362 -7.33 -13.22 -18.69
N TYR A 363 -6.60 -12.50 -17.81
CA TYR A 363 -5.89 -11.28 -18.21
C TYR A 363 -4.51 -11.62 -18.79
N ASP A 364 -4.21 -11.07 -19.96
CA ASP A 364 -2.87 -11.09 -20.52
C ASP A 364 -1.95 -10.09 -19.79
N LYS A 365 -0.65 -10.18 -20.04
CA LYS A 365 0.35 -9.32 -19.40
C LYS A 365 0.12 -7.82 -19.67
N ILE A 366 -0.37 -7.46 -20.87
CA ILE A 366 -0.60 -6.05 -21.26
C ILE A 366 -1.78 -5.50 -20.48
N LYS A 367 -2.87 -6.26 -20.38
CA LYS A 367 -4.07 -5.88 -19.63
C LYS A 367 -3.78 -5.75 -18.13
N LEU A 368 -3.00 -6.71 -17.55
CA LEU A 368 -2.54 -6.63 -16.16
C LEU A 368 -1.66 -5.40 -15.92
N HIS A 369 -0.71 -5.12 -16.82
CA HIS A 369 0.16 -3.94 -16.71
C HIS A 369 -0.67 -2.65 -16.71
N LYS A 370 -1.63 -2.52 -17.62
CA LYS A 370 -2.52 -1.36 -17.71
C LYS A 370 -3.35 -1.20 -16.42
N LEU A 371 -3.94 -2.28 -15.91
CA LEU A 371 -4.71 -2.28 -14.67
C LEU A 371 -3.87 -1.82 -13.47
N VAL A 372 -2.66 -2.35 -13.33
CA VAL A 372 -1.73 -1.98 -12.24
C VAL A 372 -1.35 -0.51 -12.32
N LEU A 373 -0.99 0.00 -13.50
CA LEU A 373 -0.65 1.42 -13.67
C LEU A 373 -1.84 2.34 -13.38
N GLN A 374 -3.03 1.95 -13.81
CA GLN A 374 -4.26 2.69 -13.52
C GLN A 374 -4.56 2.72 -12.02
N THR A 375 -4.44 1.61 -11.33
CA THR A 375 -4.64 1.53 -9.87
C THR A 375 -3.61 2.37 -9.13
N LEU A 376 -2.32 2.30 -9.51
CA LEU A 376 -1.27 3.14 -8.92
C LEU A 376 -1.51 4.63 -9.16
N ASN A 377 -1.96 5.00 -10.35
CA ASN A 377 -2.28 6.39 -10.68
C ASN A 377 -3.46 6.91 -9.84
N ASN A 378 -4.54 6.13 -9.71
CA ASN A 378 -5.73 6.50 -8.92
C ASN A 378 -5.40 6.71 -7.43
N LEU A 379 -4.38 6.03 -6.92
CA LEU A 379 -3.95 6.13 -5.52
C LEU A 379 -2.74 7.07 -5.30
N GLY A 380 -2.30 7.78 -6.35
CA GLY A 380 -1.17 8.70 -6.28
C GLY A 380 0.18 8.01 -5.97
N LEU A 381 0.36 6.76 -6.44
CA LEU A 381 1.57 5.95 -6.23
C LEU A 381 2.39 5.77 -7.52
N LEU A 382 1.95 6.33 -8.65
CA LEU A 382 2.58 6.09 -9.95
C LEU A 382 4.03 6.58 -10.02
N GLU A 383 4.35 7.72 -9.40
CA GLU A 383 5.70 8.30 -9.41
C GLU A 383 6.73 7.44 -8.66
N ILE A 384 6.28 6.68 -7.66
CA ILE A 384 7.13 5.82 -6.82
C ILE A 384 7.08 4.35 -7.22
N LYS A 385 6.49 4.00 -8.37
CA LYS A 385 6.24 2.62 -8.80
C LYS A 385 7.48 1.73 -8.81
N ASP A 386 8.64 2.29 -9.15
CA ASP A 386 9.92 1.58 -9.30
C ASP A 386 10.75 1.60 -7.99
N ILE A 387 10.27 2.27 -6.93
CA ILE A 387 10.93 2.30 -5.63
C ILE A 387 10.59 1.02 -4.85
N MET A 388 11.60 0.42 -4.20
CA MET A 388 11.40 -0.69 -3.27
C MET A 388 10.61 -0.22 -2.05
N VAL A 389 9.75 -1.09 -1.52
CA VAL A 389 8.93 -0.76 -0.34
C VAL A 389 9.78 -0.54 0.91
N GLY A 390 10.79 -1.38 1.13
CA GLY A 390 11.65 -1.36 2.30
C GLY A 390 10.98 -1.85 3.59
N SER A 391 11.77 -2.09 4.63
CA SER A 391 11.29 -2.55 5.93
C SER A 391 10.73 -1.39 6.78
N PRO A 392 9.96 -1.67 7.85
CA PRO A 392 9.52 -0.64 8.80
C PRO A 392 10.68 0.13 9.45
N LEU A 393 11.86 -0.50 9.60
CA LEU A 393 13.07 0.11 10.16
C LEU A 393 13.88 0.88 9.10
N ASN A 394 13.83 0.47 7.83
CA ASN A 394 14.52 1.11 6.71
C ASN A 394 13.50 1.47 5.62
N LYS A 395 12.68 2.46 5.92
CA LYS A 395 11.59 2.92 5.06
C LYS A 395 12.15 3.57 3.78
N LYS A 396 11.75 3.07 2.61
CA LYS A 396 12.03 3.68 1.30
C LYS A 396 10.87 4.53 0.79
N ILE A 397 9.65 4.25 1.28
CA ILE A 397 8.43 5.00 1.00
C ILE A 397 7.79 5.45 2.31
N SER A 398 6.98 6.52 2.29
CA SER A 398 6.34 7.07 3.48
C SER A 398 5.28 6.13 4.06
N GLY A 399 4.90 6.32 5.34
CA GLY A 399 3.84 5.55 5.99
C GLY A 399 2.51 5.65 5.25
N GLY A 400 2.11 6.84 4.82
CA GLY A 400 0.89 7.05 4.03
C GLY A 400 0.95 6.37 2.66
N GLN A 401 2.12 6.33 2.00
CA GLN A 401 2.31 5.59 0.74
C GLN A 401 2.21 4.07 0.97
N ARG A 402 2.75 3.55 2.09
CA ARG A 402 2.61 2.13 2.46
C ARG A 402 1.15 1.75 2.68
N LYS A 403 0.39 2.55 3.43
CA LYS A 403 -1.05 2.29 3.66
C LYS A 403 -1.84 2.34 2.36
N ARG A 404 -1.60 3.33 1.49
CA ARG A 404 -2.23 3.38 0.16
C ARG A 404 -1.88 2.18 -0.72
N LEU A 405 -0.64 1.67 -0.64
CA LEU A 405 -0.27 0.44 -1.35
C LEU A 405 -1.00 -0.79 -0.79
N ASN A 406 -1.17 -0.91 0.54
CA ASN A 406 -1.98 -1.96 1.15
C ASN A 406 -3.45 -1.91 0.67
N ILE A 407 -4.01 -0.71 0.60
CA ILE A 407 -5.35 -0.49 0.04
C ILE A 407 -5.39 -0.90 -1.44
N ALA A 408 -4.37 -0.54 -2.24
CA ALA A 408 -4.25 -0.90 -3.64
C ALA A 408 -4.30 -2.41 -3.89
N LEU A 409 -3.63 -3.18 -3.02
CA LEU A 409 -3.58 -4.65 -3.12
C LEU A 409 -4.97 -5.30 -2.98
N GLU A 410 -5.85 -4.70 -2.19
CA GLU A 410 -7.23 -5.17 -2.04
C GLU A 410 -8.16 -4.60 -3.13
N LEU A 411 -7.99 -3.32 -3.47
CA LEU A 411 -8.82 -2.64 -4.46
C LEU A 411 -8.68 -3.19 -5.88
N ILE A 412 -7.52 -3.77 -6.22
CA ILE A 412 -7.30 -4.32 -7.56
C ILE A 412 -8.29 -5.43 -7.91
N ARG A 413 -8.92 -6.06 -6.90
CA ARG A 413 -9.98 -7.08 -7.06
C ARG A 413 -11.38 -6.48 -7.16
N GLU A 414 -11.50 -5.17 -6.94
CA GLU A 414 -12.77 -4.45 -6.89
C GLU A 414 -13.79 -5.05 -5.89
N PRO A 415 -13.41 -5.28 -4.61
CA PRO A 415 -14.36 -5.81 -3.63
C PRO A 415 -15.54 -4.85 -3.45
N ALA A 416 -16.73 -5.39 -3.21
CA ALA A 416 -17.93 -4.61 -2.93
C ALA A 416 -18.00 -4.14 -1.47
N VAL A 417 -17.50 -4.97 -0.55
CA VAL A 417 -17.39 -4.65 0.89
C VAL A 417 -15.93 -4.66 1.31
N LEU A 418 -15.47 -3.60 2.00
CA LEU A 418 -14.10 -3.44 2.44
C LEU A 418 -14.05 -3.29 3.97
N PHE A 419 -13.28 -4.14 4.64
CA PHE A 419 -13.01 -4.06 6.07
C PHE A 419 -11.59 -3.55 6.29
N VAL A 420 -11.43 -2.49 7.09
CA VAL A 420 -10.16 -1.80 7.29
C VAL A 420 -9.87 -1.67 8.78
N ASP A 421 -8.76 -2.24 9.22
CA ASP A 421 -8.35 -2.21 10.62
C ASP A 421 -7.28 -1.12 10.84
N GLU A 422 -7.60 -0.11 11.62
CA GLU A 422 -6.76 1.03 12.04
C GLU A 422 -5.89 1.63 10.90
N PRO A 423 -6.49 2.15 9.82
CA PRO A 423 -5.72 2.65 8.67
C PRO A 423 -4.87 3.90 8.99
N THR A 424 -5.17 4.61 10.06
CA THR A 424 -4.52 5.86 10.47
C THR A 424 -3.41 5.67 11.50
N SER A 425 -3.24 4.45 12.04
CA SER A 425 -2.25 4.14 13.06
C SER A 425 -0.82 4.40 12.57
N GLY A 426 -0.05 5.19 13.34
CA GLY A 426 1.35 5.51 13.03
C GLY A 426 1.56 6.49 11.87
N LEU A 427 0.51 7.17 11.40
CA LEU A 427 0.56 8.19 10.37
C LEU A 427 0.55 9.61 10.96
N SER A 428 1.02 10.58 10.18
CA SER A 428 0.80 12.00 10.46
C SER A 428 -0.68 12.36 10.30
N SER A 429 -1.14 13.45 10.93
CA SER A 429 -2.54 13.91 10.80
C SER A 429 -2.96 14.07 9.34
N ARG A 430 -2.10 14.69 8.52
CA ARG A 430 -2.36 14.90 7.08
C ARG A 430 -2.42 13.59 6.29
N ASP A 431 -1.52 12.63 6.57
CA ASP A 431 -1.56 11.32 5.91
C ASP A 431 -2.81 10.53 6.32
N SER A 432 -3.24 10.67 7.58
CA SER A 432 -4.47 10.07 8.11
C SER A 432 -5.71 10.59 7.38
N GLU A 433 -5.82 11.92 7.22
CA GLU A 433 -6.89 12.57 6.47
C GLU A 433 -6.90 12.10 5.00
N ASN A 434 -5.74 12.06 4.34
CA ASN A 434 -5.62 11.61 2.95
C ASN A 434 -6.07 10.15 2.76
N VAL A 435 -5.77 9.26 3.72
CA VAL A 435 -6.21 7.86 3.67
C VAL A 435 -7.72 7.75 3.90
N MET A 436 -8.26 8.52 4.85
CA MET A 436 -9.70 8.51 5.14
C MET A 436 -10.51 9.14 4.01
N ASP A 437 -10.03 10.23 3.40
CA ASP A 437 -10.64 10.85 2.22
C ASP A 437 -10.72 9.87 1.04
N LEU A 438 -9.64 9.10 0.80
CA LEU A 438 -9.64 8.02 -0.18
C LEU A 438 -10.71 6.97 0.12
N LEU A 439 -10.86 6.55 1.39
CA LEU A 439 -11.89 5.57 1.77
C LEU A 439 -13.30 6.16 1.59
N LYS A 440 -13.49 7.44 1.90
CA LYS A 440 -14.76 8.15 1.65
C LYS A 440 -15.08 8.22 0.16
N GLU A 441 -14.12 8.58 -0.69
CA GLU A 441 -14.29 8.57 -2.15
C GLU A 441 -14.72 7.17 -2.66
N LEU A 442 -14.11 6.11 -2.14
CA LEU A 442 -14.45 4.74 -2.51
C LEU A 442 -15.86 4.35 -2.06
N SER A 443 -16.31 4.78 -0.85
CA SER A 443 -17.68 4.53 -0.41
C SER A 443 -18.67 5.27 -1.29
N GLN A 444 -18.41 6.52 -1.63
CA GLN A 444 -19.26 7.30 -2.54
C GLN A 444 -19.34 6.72 -3.96
N LYS A 445 -18.31 5.96 -4.37
CA LYS A 445 -18.33 5.13 -5.60
C LYS A 445 -19.08 3.80 -5.45
N GLY A 446 -19.89 3.66 -4.40
CA GLY A 446 -20.80 2.53 -4.20
C GLY A 446 -20.23 1.36 -3.41
N LYS A 447 -19.03 1.46 -2.82
CA LYS A 447 -18.51 0.43 -1.93
C LYS A 447 -19.05 0.61 -0.51
N LEU A 448 -19.28 -0.51 0.20
CA LEU A 448 -19.55 -0.50 1.63
C LEU A 448 -18.24 -0.67 2.39
N ILE A 449 -17.89 0.27 3.28
CA ILE A 449 -16.60 0.26 3.95
C ILE A 449 -16.77 0.33 5.46
N PHE A 450 -16.22 -0.64 6.18
CA PHE A 450 -16.12 -0.66 7.63
C PHE A 450 -14.69 -0.33 8.06
N VAL A 451 -14.53 0.69 8.92
CA VAL A 451 -13.21 1.14 9.39
C VAL A 451 -13.16 1.09 10.90
N VAL A 452 -12.24 0.30 11.45
CA VAL A 452 -11.89 0.40 12.87
C VAL A 452 -10.95 1.59 13.04
N ILE A 453 -11.29 2.52 13.93
CA ILE A 453 -10.48 3.70 14.18
C ILE A 453 -10.35 3.95 15.68
N HIS A 454 -9.18 4.46 16.07
CA HIS A 454 -8.89 4.84 17.45
C HIS A 454 -8.63 6.36 17.51
N GLN A 455 -9.43 7.10 18.32
CA GLN A 455 -9.29 8.55 18.55
C GLN A 455 -9.09 9.38 17.25
N PRO A 456 -10.10 9.46 16.36
CA PRO A 456 -10.02 10.29 15.16
C PRO A 456 -10.02 11.77 15.48
N SER A 457 -9.44 12.61 14.61
CA SER A 457 -9.65 14.05 14.61
C SER A 457 -11.13 14.38 14.33
N SER A 458 -11.56 15.61 14.66
CA SER A 458 -12.91 16.09 14.33
C SER A 458 -13.27 15.88 12.85
N ASP A 459 -12.35 16.22 11.97
CA ASP A 459 -12.54 16.13 10.52
C ASP A 459 -12.73 14.69 10.07
N ILE A 460 -11.89 13.76 10.53
CA ILE A 460 -12.02 12.33 10.23
C ILE A 460 -13.33 11.76 10.80
N PHE A 461 -13.72 12.19 12.01
CA PHE A 461 -14.93 11.73 12.65
C PHE A 461 -16.20 12.08 11.85
N LYS A 462 -16.24 13.25 11.24
CA LYS A 462 -17.34 13.70 10.38
C LYS A 462 -17.42 13.00 9.02
N MET A 463 -16.32 12.39 8.55
CA MET A 463 -16.35 11.64 7.28
C MET A 463 -17.22 10.39 7.34
N PHE A 464 -17.47 9.84 8.53
CA PHE A 464 -18.29 8.65 8.69
C PHE A 464 -19.77 8.94 8.48
N ASP A 465 -20.46 8.12 7.72
CA ASP A 465 -21.92 8.18 7.56
C ASP A 465 -22.62 7.56 8.77
N LYS A 466 -22.03 6.47 9.30
CA LYS A 466 -22.52 5.74 10.47
C LYS A 466 -21.38 5.40 11.42
N LEU A 467 -21.72 5.32 12.69
CA LEU A 467 -20.79 4.98 13.76
C LEU A 467 -21.33 3.82 14.59
N VAL A 468 -20.54 2.79 14.78
CA VAL A 468 -20.77 1.70 15.75
C VAL A 468 -19.83 1.93 16.92
N LEU A 469 -20.38 2.13 18.11
CA LEU A 469 -19.60 2.26 19.35
C LEU A 469 -19.72 0.99 20.18
N LEU A 470 -18.56 0.46 20.57
CA LEU A 470 -18.42 -0.68 21.47
C LEU A 470 -17.83 -0.22 22.81
N ASP A 471 -18.37 -0.71 23.89
CA ASP A 471 -17.75 -0.59 25.21
C ASP A 471 -17.03 -1.89 25.63
N VAL A 472 -16.25 -1.82 26.70
CA VAL A 472 -15.45 -2.93 27.22
C VAL A 472 -16.32 -4.18 27.43
N GLY A 473 -15.84 -5.31 26.95
CA GLY A 473 -16.58 -6.58 26.97
C GLY A 473 -17.39 -6.85 25.70
N GLY A 474 -17.39 -5.95 24.70
CA GLY A 474 -18.03 -6.19 23.39
C GLY A 474 -19.53 -5.88 23.38
N TYR A 475 -19.95 -4.91 24.16
CA TYR A 475 -21.31 -4.42 24.20
C TYR A 475 -21.50 -3.27 23.21
N GLN A 476 -22.49 -3.36 22.33
CA GLN A 476 -22.91 -2.29 21.44
C GLN A 476 -23.67 -1.22 22.22
N ILE A 477 -23.15 0.00 22.25
CA ILE A 477 -23.72 1.11 23.05
C ILE A 477 -24.26 2.24 22.17
N TYR A 478 -23.95 2.25 20.89
CA TYR A 478 -24.49 3.20 19.91
C TYR A 478 -24.34 2.66 18.47
N TYR A 479 -25.33 3.01 17.64
CA TYR A 479 -25.28 2.84 16.18
C TYR A 479 -26.11 3.95 15.52
N GLY A 480 -25.50 4.73 14.65
CA GLY A 480 -26.15 5.84 13.98
C GLY A 480 -25.18 6.92 13.47
N ASN A 481 -25.69 8.11 13.18
CA ASN A 481 -24.88 9.25 12.73
C ASN A 481 -23.86 9.68 13.80
N PRO A 482 -22.59 9.98 13.45
CA PRO A 482 -21.56 10.38 14.41
C PRO A 482 -21.91 11.59 15.28
N VAL A 483 -22.44 12.65 14.67
CA VAL A 483 -22.80 13.90 15.38
C VAL A 483 -23.97 13.67 16.35
N GLU A 484 -24.99 12.92 15.89
CA GLU A 484 -26.09 12.50 16.77
C GLU A 484 -25.60 11.61 17.91
N GLY A 485 -24.51 10.86 17.73
CA GLY A 485 -23.86 10.09 18.78
C GLY A 485 -23.38 10.96 19.91
N VAL A 486 -22.71 12.08 19.61
CA VAL A 486 -22.28 13.06 20.65
C VAL A 486 -23.47 13.58 21.42
N MET A 487 -24.54 13.96 20.74
CA MET A 487 -25.79 14.46 21.40
C MET A 487 -26.44 13.37 22.26
N TYR A 488 -26.45 12.13 21.82
CA TYR A 488 -26.97 10.97 22.55
C TYR A 488 -26.30 10.80 23.91
N PHE A 489 -24.96 10.78 23.96
CA PHE A 489 -24.22 10.63 25.22
C PHE A 489 -24.32 11.86 26.12
N LYS A 490 -24.37 13.08 25.57
CA LYS A 490 -24.62 14.30 26.34
C LYS A 490 -26.00 14.25 26.99
N LYS A 491 -27.05 13.83 26.27
CA LYS A 491 -28.41 13.71 26.82
C LYS A 491 -28.50 12.66 27.91
N ALA A 492 -27.89 11.49 27.67
CA ALA A 492 -27.91 10.41 28.66
C ALA A 492 -27.21 10.76 29.97
N THR A 493 -26.24 11.66 29.94
CA THR A 493 -25.49 12.15 31.13
C THR A 493 -25.94 13.50 31.63
N ASN A 494 -27.08 14.06 31.15
CA ASN A 494 -27.65 15.35 31.54
C ASN A 494 -26.65 16.51 31.46
N GLN A 495 -25.85 16.55 30.37
CA GLN A 495 -24.91 17.64 30.13
C GLN A 495 -25.64 18.90 29.64
N LEU A 496 -25.09 20.10 30.01
CA LEU A 496 -25.51 21.38 29.43
C LEU A 496 -25.27 21.36 27.90
N ASN A 497 -26.16 21.98 27.12
CA ASN A 497 -26.11 22.02 25.65
C ASN A 497 -26.14 20.63 25.01
N SER A 498 -26.96 19.73 25.53
CA SER A 498 -27.08 18.34 25.05
C SER A 498 -27.65 18.24 23.63
N ASP A 499 -28.31 19.29 23.13
CA ASP A 499 -28.86 19.33 21.76
C ASP A 499 -27.85 19.80 20.68
N ILE A 500 -26.65 20.22 21.10
CA ILE A 500 -25.60 20.70 20.22
C ILE A 500 -24.51 19.61 20.07
N GLY A 501 -24.36 19.09 18.88
CA GLY A 501 -23.34 18.09 18.56
C GLY A 501 -22.02 18.68 18.06
N GLU A 502 -22.09 19.85 17.43
CA GLU A 502 -20.98 20.59 16.82
C GLU A 502 -20.80 21.96 17.45
N CYS A 503 -19.66 22.58 17.26
CA CYS A 503 -19.40 23.96 17.68
C CYS A 503 -20.09 24.93 16.71
N ASP A 504 -20.94 25.84 17.19
CA ASP A 504 -21.70 26.78 16.36
C ASP A 504 -20.79 27.73 15.54
N SER A 505 -19.59 28.04 16.04
CA SER A 505 -18.68 28.99 15.40
C SER A 505 -17.75 28.35 14.36
N CYS A 506 -17.27 27.11 14.59
CA CYS A 506 -16.28 26.47 13.71
C CYS A 506 -16.70 25.10 13.16
N GLY A 507 -17.89 24.60 13.59
CA GLY A 507 -18.39 23.29 13.15
C GLY A 507 -17.59 22.08 13.66
N ASN A 508 -16.62 22.25 14.57
CA ASN A 508 -15.84 21.14 15.09
C ASN A 508 -16.64 20.27 16.05
N VAL A 509 -16.42 18.96 15.94
CA VAL A 509 -16.94 17.95 16.86
C VAL A 509 -15.79 17.45 17.74
N ASN A 510 -16.05 17.21 19.03
CA ASN A 510 -15.07 16.59 19.91
C ASN A 510 -15.39 15.10 20.14
N PRO A 511 -14.77 14.17 19.40
CA PRO A 511 -15.01 12.73 19.58
C PRO A 511 -14.54 12.20 20.94
N GLU A 512 -13.52 12.82 21.55
CA GLU A 512 -12.99 12.41 22.85
C GLU A 512 -14.01 12.60 23.96
N LEU A 513 -14.93 13.57 23.81
CA LEU A 513 -16.02 13.80 24.77
C LEU A 513 -16.86 12.53 24.96
N ILE A 514 -17.12 11.76 23.89
CA ILE A 514 -17.88 10.51 23.97
C ILE A 514 -17.20 9.55 24.94
N PHE A 515 -15.89 9.32 24.78
CA PHE A 515 -15.14 8.41 25.65
C PHE A 515 -15.06 8.92 27.09
N ASN A 516 -14.87 10.23 27.28
CA ASN A 516 -14.87 10.84 28.62
C ASN A 516 -16.21 10.66 29.35
N LEU A 517 -17.32 10.71 28.62
CA LEU A 517 -18.65 10.47 29.17
C LEU A 517 -18.90 9.00 29.49
N ILE A 518 -18.50 8.10 28.59
CA ILE A 518 -18.65 6.63 28.78
C ILE A 518 -17.79 6.15 29.96
N GLU A 519 -16.55 6.64 30.07
CA GLU A 519 -15.60 6.24 31.13
C GLU A 519 -15.68 7.07 32.41
N SER A 520 -16.69 7.97 32.53
CA SER A 520 -16.87 8.82 33.70
C SER A 520 -17.00 8.00 34.99
N LYS A 521 -16.18 8.37 36.01
CA LYS A 521 -16.11 7.67 37.28
C LYS A 521 -16.99 8.32 38.34
N GLU A 522 -17.41 7.55 39.32
CA GLU A 522 -18.04 8.06 40.52
C GLU A 522 -17.02 8.85 41.38
N ILE A 523 -17.48 9.86 42.06
CA ILE A 523 -16.67 10.69 42.98
C ILE A 523 -17.08 10.30 44.42
N ASP A 524 -16.07 10.03 45.26
CA ASP A 524 -16.26 9.72 46.67
C ASP A 524 -16.59 10.96 47.52
N GLU A 525 -16.84 10.74 48.78
CA GLU A 525 -17.16 11.81 49.73
C GLU A 525 -16.04 12.86 49.91
N TYR A 526 -14.80 12.52 49.48
CA TYR A 526 -13.64 13.38 49.57
C TYR A 526 -13.30 14.10 48.26
N GLY A 527 -14.15 13.93 47.20
CA GLY A 527 -13.94 14.51 45.89
C GLY A 527 -12.90 13.79 45.03
N THR A 528 -12.48 12.58 45.41
CA THR A 528 -11.57 11.74 44.60
C THR A 528 -12.33 10.77 43.69
N PHE A 529 -11.75 10.49 42.50
CA PHE A 529 -12.38 9.55 41.58
C PHE A 529 -12.23 8.12 42.11
N THR A 530 -13.33 7.40 42.20
CA THR A 530 -13.36 5.98 42.53
C THR A 530 -12.98 5.14 41.30
N ASP A 531 -12.73 3.83 41.47
CA ASP A 531 -12.52 2.91 40.35
C ASP A 531 -13.82 2.49 39.65
N LYS A 532 -14.97 2.87 40.18
CA LYS A 532 -16.26 2.53 39.60
C LYS A 532 -16.67 3.57 38.55
N ARG A 533 -17.17 3.12 37.41
CA ARG A 533 -17.82 3.96 36.41
C ARG A 533 -19.24 4.31 36.86
N LYS A 534 -19.70 5.53 36.47
CA LYS A 534 -21.10 5.95 36.69
C LYS A 534 -22.11 5.06 35.97
N PHE A 535 -21.74 4.60 34.75
CA PHE A 535 -22.53 3.67 33.97
C PHE A 535 -21.65 2.47 33.62
N SER A 536 -22.12 1.27 33.88
CA SER A 536 -21.46 0.06 33.45
C SER A 536 -21.67 -0.17 31.93
N PRO A 537 -20.85 -1.01 31.25
CA PRO A 537 -21.09 -1.36 29.86
C PRO A 537 -22.47 -1.98 29.59
N LEU A 538 -23.03 -2.69 30.56
CA LEU A 538 -24.38 -3.24 30.48
C LEU A 538 -25.43 -2.14 30.53
N ASP A 539 -25.31 -1.16 31.44
CA ASP A 539 -26.25 -0.06 31.56
C ASP A 539 -26.32 0.76 30.25
N TRP A 540 -25.17 1.04 29.63
CA TRP A 540 -25.11 1.68 28.30
C TRP A 540 -25.80 0.84 27.21
N ASN A 541 -25.60 -0.47 27.22
CA ASN A 541 -26.25 -1.38 26.25
C ASN A 541 -27.76 -1.44 26.45
N GLU A 542 -28.26 -1.48 27.71
CA GLU A 542 -29.69 -1.46 28.00
C GLU A 542 -30.34 -0.14 27.57
N LEU A 543 -29.70 1.00 27.85
CA LEU A 543 -30.16 2.33 27.39
C LEU A 543 -30.26 2.38 25.86
N TYR A 544 -29.25 1.87 25.17
CA TYR A 544 -29.22 1.80 23.69
C TYR A 544 -30.35 0.90 23.16
N THR A 545 -30.51 -0.30 23.71
CA THR A 545 -31.52 -1.28 23.26
C THR A 545 -32.94 -0.76 23.50
N LYS A 546 -33.19 -0.08 24.63
CA LYS A 546 -34.49 0.55 24.92
C LYS A 546 -34.82 1.63 23.89
N LYS A 547 -33.84 2.52 23.57
CA LYS A 547 -34.04 3.56 22.57
C LYS A 547 -34.27 3.01 21.17
N GLN A 548 -33.62 1.89 20.83
CA GLN A 548 -33.80 1.23 19.52
C GLN A 548 -35.19 0.60 19.38
N SER A 549 -35.73 0.03 20.46
CA SER A 549 -37.09 -0.53 20.46
C SER A 549 -38.19 0.53 20.34
N GLU A 550 -37.94 1.79 20.75
CA GLU A 550 -38.84 2.90 20.58
C GLU A 550 -38.87 3.49 19.16
N LYS A 551 -37.80 3.28 18.35
CA LYS A 551 -37.79 3.65 16.95
C LYS A 551 -38.56 2.59 16.17
N THR A 552 -39.81 2.84 15.84
CA THR A 552 -40.63 2.04 14.91
C THR A 552 -39.87 1.96 13.57
N VAL A 553 -39.46 0.73 13.21
CA VAL A 553 -38.80 0.43 11.94
C VAL A 553 -39.81 0.69 10.82
N TYR A 554 -39.69 1.82 10.14
CA TYR A 554 -40.21 1.94 8.78
C TYR A 554 -39.32 1.06 7.90
N VAL A 555 -39.78 -0.16 7.67
CA VAL A 555 -39.16 -1.06 6.68
C VAL A 555 -39.51 -0.50 5.32
N ASP A 556 -38.53 0.09 4.66
CA ASP A 556 -38.62 0.47 3.26
C ASP A 556 -38.54 -0.83 2.43
N SER A 557 -39.71 -1.37 2.13
CA SER A 557 -39.91 -2.79 1.81
C SER A 557 -39.96 -3.09 0.33
N ASP A 558 -39.29 -2.54 -0.61
CA ASP A 558 -39.37 -3.01 -2.00
C ASP A 558 -38.09 -2.92 -2.84
N GLU A 559 -36.91 -2.81 -2.25
CA GLU A 559 -35.67 -2.94 -3.00
C GLU A 559 -35.30 -4.40 -3.21
N ILE A 560 -35.41 -4.89 -4.43
CA ILE A 560 -34.95 -6.24 -4.79
C ILE A 560 -33.43 -6.19 -4.95
N PHE A 561 -32.72 -6.89 -4.08
CA PHE A 561 -31.27 -7.06 -4.16
C PHE A 561 -30.94 -8.33 -4.97
N GLU A 562 -30.21 -8.16 -6.07
CA GLU A 562 -29.74 -9.30 -6.87
C GLU A 562 -28.67 -10.09 -6.10
N LYS A 563 -28.62 -11.41 -6.36
CA LYS A 563 -27.53 -12.23 -5.78
C LYS A 563 -26.19 -11.73 -6.31
N PRO A 564 -25.19 -11.57 -5.43
CA PRO A 564 -23.91 -11.07 -5.82
C PRO A 564 -23.20 -12.04 -6.80
N ILE A 565 -22.59 -11.48 -7.85
CA ILE A 565 -21.79 -12.25 -8.81
C ILE A 565 -20.32 -12.13 -8.41
N PRO A 566 -19.62 -13.24 -8.12
CA PRO A 566 -18.20 -13.18 -7.78
C PRO A 566 -17.36 -12.74 -9.00
N ASN A 567 -16.56 -11.70 -8.84
CA ASN A 567 -15.73 -11.14 -9.92
C ASN A 567 -14.38 -11.88 -10.15
N ASN A 568 -14.04 -12.88 -9.32
CA ASN A 568 -12.73 -13.50 -9.33
C ASN A 568 -12.69 -14.82 -10.09
N THR A 569 -11.91 -14.84 -11.18
CA THR A 569 -11.50 -16.09 -11.85
C THR A 569 -10.12 -16.49 -11.36
N ILE A 570 -10.05 -17.48 -10.47
CA ILE A 570 -8.78 -17.93 -9.87
C ILE A 570 -7.90 -18.62 -10.93
N PRO A 571 -6.60 -18.26 -11.06
CA PRO A 571 -5.69 -18.94 -11.98
C PRO A 571 -5.47 -20.42 -11.64
N SER A 572 -5.08 -21.22 -12.64
CA SER A 572 -4.75 -22.64 -12.43
C SER A 572 -3.58 -22.81 -11.44
N ARG A 573 -3.50 -23.96 -10.76
CA ARG A 573 -2.46 -24.26 -9.75
C ARG A 573 -1.03 -24.10 -10.32
N LEU A 574 -0.82 -24.48 -11.60
CA LEU A 574 0.49 -24.31 -12.26
C LEU A 574 0.82 -22.82 -12.49
N LYS A 575 -0.16 -22.01 -12.93
CA LYS A 575 0.06 -20.55 -13.08
C LYS A 575 0.38 -19.91 -11.73
N GLN A 576 -0.35 -20.28 -10.66
CA GLN A 576 -0.06 -19.82 -9.30
C GLN A 576 1.36 -20.20 -8.86
N LEU A 577 1.80 -21.46 -9.12
CA LEU A 577 3.17 -21.91 -8.81
C LEU A 577 4.21 -21.02 -9.48
N VAL A 578 4.04 -20.72 -10.78
CA VAL A 578 4.99 -19.87 -11.53
C VAL A 578 5.03 -18.44 -10.95
N VAL A 579 3.89 -17.89 -10.56
CA VAL A 579 3.83 -16.54 -9.95
C VAL A 579 4.53 -16.53 -8.60
N PHE A 580 4.27 -17.53 -7.74
CA PHE A 580 4.96 -17.65 -6.45
C PHE A 580 6.47 -17.81 -6.60
N LEU A 581 6.91 -18.63 -7.56
CA LEU A 581 8.35 -18.79 -7.88
C LEU A 581 8.98 -17.46 -8.29
N LYS A 582 8.36 -16.72 -9.21
CA LYS A 582 8.89 -15.42 -9.65
C LYS A 582 8.94 -14.44 -8.50
N ARG A 583 7.84 -14.32 -7.74
CA ARG A 583 7.73 -13.39 -6.61
C ARG A 583 8.82 -13.62 -5.56
N ASP A 584 9.02 -14.88 -5.15
CA ASP A 584 10.01 -15.23 -4.14
C ASP A 584 11.44 -15.11 -4.68
N LEU A 585 11.69 -15.51 -5.94
CA LEU A 585 12.99 -15.36 -6.58
C LEU A 585 13.42 -13.89 -6.67
N PHE A 586 12.53 -13.01 -7.16
CA PHE A 586 12.85 -11.59 -7.27
C PHE A 586 13.02 -10.91 -5.91
N SER A 587 12.23 -11.30 -4.90
CA SER A 587 12.41 -10.82 -3.52
C SER A 587 13.80 -11.18 -2.98
N LYS A 588 14.24 -12.44 -3.15
CA LYS A 588 15.57 -12.90 -2.71
C LYS A 588 16.72 -12.24 -3.49
N LEU A 589 16.58 -12.07 -4.81
CA LEU A 589 17.58 -11.40 -5.64
C LEU A 589 17.71 -9.90 -5.33
N ALA A 590 16.64 -9.27 -4.90
CA ALA A 590 16.65 -7.86 -4.52
C ALA A 590 17.30 -7.62 -3.13
N ASN A 591 17.37 -8.65 -2.27
CA ASN A 591 17.96 -8.56 -0.94
C ASN A 591 19.46 -8.85 -0.99
N SER A 592 20.27 -7.79 -1.09
CA SER A 592 21.74 -7.90 -1.21
C SER A 592 22.39 -8.57 0.03
N GLN A 593 21.85 -8.32 1.24
CA GLN A 593 22.34 -8.93 2.47
C GLN A 593 22.11 -10.45 2.47
N TYR A 594 20.91 -10.87 2.08
CA TYR A 594 20.57 -12.29 1.93
C TYR A 594 21.50 -12.99 0.93
N LEU A 595 21.72 -12.38 -0.24
CA LEU A 595 22.62 -12.95 -1.26
C LEU A 595 24.07 -13.05 -0.77
N LEU A 596 24.59 -12.02 -0.10
CA LEU A 596 25.96 -11.99 0.41
C LEU A 596 26.18 -13.07 1.46
N ILE A 597 25.28 -13.17 2.46
CA ILE A 597 25.40 -14.19 3.51
C ILE A 597 25.33 -15.59 2.91
N ASN A 598 24.30 -15.89 2.11
CA ASN A 598 24.12 -17.24 1.55
C ASN A 598 25.23 -17.66 0.56
N SER A 599 25.89 -16.69 -0.09
CA SER A 599 26.99 -16.99 -1.02
C SER A 599 28.33 -17.19 -0.30
N LEU A 600 28.57 -16.55 0.85
CA LEU A 600 29.84 -16.60 1.57
C LEU A 600 29.86 -17.63 2.71
N GLU A 601 28.72 -17.91 3.33
CA GLU A 601 28.64 -18.77 4.52
C GLU A 601 29.21 -20.16 4.26
N VAL A 602 28.75 -20.85 3.24
CA VAL A 602 29.17 -22.22 2.93
C VAL A 602 30.62 -22.30 2.49
N PRO A 603 31.14 -21.47 1.55
CA PRO A 603 32.55 -21.45 1.22
C PRO A 603 33.46 -21.15 2.39
N ALA A 604 33.08 -20.20 3.26
CA ALA A 604 33.88 -19.86 4.44
C ALA A 604 33.97 -21.04 5.43
N LEU A 605 32.85 -21.71 5.70
CA LEU A 605 32.82 -22.92 6.54
C LEU A 605 33.57 -24.07 5.89
N ALA A 606 33.52 -24.23 4.58
CA ALA A 606 34.26 -25.27 3.84
C ALA A 606 35.78 -25.04 3.94
N VAL A 607 36.26 -23.78 3.75
CA VAL A 607 37.67 -23.42 3.91
C VAL A 607 38.13 -23.68 5.32
N LEU A 608 37.38 -23.18 6.34
CA LEU A 608 37.72 -23.36 7.72
C LEU A 608 37.83 -24.85 8.09
N LEU A 609 36.83 -25.64 7.73
CA LEU A 609 36.78 -27.07 8.02
C LEU A 609 37.92 -27.82 7.33
N ALA A 610 38.14 -27.60 6.04
CA ALA A 610 39.16 -28.30 5.27
C ALA A 610 40.57 -27.91 5.69
N CYS A 611 40.85 -26.64 6.02
CA CYS A 611 42.13 -26.17 6.50
C CYS A 611 42.47 -26.75 7.90
N LEU A 612 41.51 -26.82 8.83
CA LEU A 612 41.70 -27.40 10.15
C LEU A 612 41.99 -28.90 10.08
N ILE A 613 41.36 -29.61 9.18
CA ILE A 613 41.46 -31.08 9.07
C ILE A 613 42.65 -31.53 8.21
N ARG A 614 43.21 -30.64 7.39
CA ARG A 614 44.37 -30.92 6.56
C ARG A 614 45.62 -31.18 7.40
N TYR A 615 45.83 -32.44 7.76
CA TYR A 615 46.93 -32.89 8.59
C TYR A 615 48.06 -33.49 7.77
N THR A 616 49.31 -33.13 8.09
CA THR A 616 50.54 -33.71 7.50
C THR A 616 51.28 -34.57 8.51
N ASN A 617 51.42 -35.86 8.24
CA ASN A 617 52.21 -36.72 9.07
C ASN A 617 53.71 -36.60 8.67
N LYS A 618 54.50 -35.88 9.47
CA LYS A 618 55.90 -35.58 9.22
C LYS A 618 56.81 -36.84 9.14
N SER A 619 56.41 -37.95 9.78
CA SER A 619 57.22 -39.16 9.87
C SER A 619 57.05 -40.08 8.64
N GLN A 620 55.93 -40.02 7.94
CA GLN A 620 55.65 -40.92 6.80
C GLN A 620 55.87 -40.31 5.42
N ASN A 621 55.76 -38.99 5.22
CA ASN A 621 55.74 -38.37 3.91
C ASN A 621 56.73 -37.21 3.69
N ASN A 622 57.86 -37.15 4.35
CA ASN A 622 58.84 -36.06 4.23
C ASN A 622 58.20 -34.63 4.33
N GLY A 623 57.09 -34.49 5.09
CA GLY A 623 56.39 -33.24 5.24
C GLY A 623 55.42 -32.86 4.11
N GLN A 624 55.23 -33.68 3.09
CA GLN A 624 54.28 -33.48 2.03
C GLN A 624 52.90 -34.00 2.43
N TYR A 625 51.83 -33.22 2.11
CA TYR A 625 50.44 -33.64 2.34
C TYR A 625 50.06 -34.79 1.38
N SER A 626 49.49 -35.87 1.93
CA SER A 626 48.83 -36.91 1.16
C SER A 626 47.46 -37.24 1.71
N TYR A 627 46.44 -37.29 0.86
CA TYR A 627 45.08 -37.63 1.25
C TYR A 627 44.96 -38.96 1.97
N HIS A 628 45.68 -39.98 1.50
CA HIS A 628 45.65 -41.38 2.03
C HIS A 628 46.24 -41.50 3.42
N THR A 629 47.09 -40.56 3.83
CA THR A 629 47.74 -40.60 5.16
C THR A 629 47.01 -39.70 6.17
N ASN A 630 45.92 -39.03 5.75
CA ASN A 630 45.14 -38.16 6.62
C ASN A 630 44.09 -38.96 7.36
N GLU A 631 44.31 -39.31 8.62
CA GLU A 631 43.40 -40.05 9.48
C GLU A 631 42.12 -39.26 9.82
N ASN A 632 42.07 -37.94 9.56
CA ASN A 632 40.94 -37.07 9.89
C ASN A 632 39.86 -37.02 8.79
N ILE A 633 40.02 -37.72 7.67
CA ILE A 633 39.05 -37.69 6.56
C ILE A 633 37.62 -38.15 6.95
N PRO A 634 37.45 -39.22 7.76
CA PRO A 634 36.12 -39.60 8.24
C PRO A 634 35.45 -38.50 9.06
N ALA A 635 36.25 -37.81 9.90
CA ALA A 635 35.75 -36.67 10.67
C ALA A 635 35.34 -35.49 9.78
N TYR A 636 36.09 -35.22 8.68
CA TYR A 636 35.76 -34.22 7.68
C TYR A 636 34.39 -34.50 7.05
N PHE A 637 34.11 -35.70 6.56
CA PHE A 637 32.84 -36.04 5.95
C PHE A 637 31.69 -35.88 6.94
N PHE A 638 31.87 -36.28 8.18
CA PHE A 638 30.87 -36.13 9.21
C PHE A 638 30.59 -34.66 9.54
N MET A 639 31.64 -33.85 9.68
CA MET A 639 31.47 -32.41 9.92
C MET A 639 30.88 -31.69 8.73
N ALA A 640 31.19 -32.10 7.49
CA ALA A 640 30.58 -31.55 6.29
C ALA A 640 29.05 -31.82 6.23
N ILE A 641 28.62 -33.01 6.69
CA ILE A 641 27.19 -33.35 6.86
C ILE A 641 26.53 -32.44 7.90
N LEU A 642 27.19 -32.22 9.04
CA LEU A 642 26.65 -31.33 10.09
C LEU A 642 26.56 -29.88 9.63
N VAL A 643 27.54 -29.39 8.86
CA VAL A 643 27.49 -28.05 8.23
C VAL A 643 26.32 -27.98 7.27
N ALA A 644 26.10 -28.98 6.43
CA ALA A 644 24.97 -29.03 5.49
C ALA A 644 23.61 -29.02 6.22
N LEU A 645 23.50 -29.76 7.34
CA LEU A 645 22.30 -29.76 8.18
C LEU A 645 22.08 -28.40 8.84
N LEU A 646 23.11 -27.79 9.40
CA LEU A 646 23.01 -26.49 10.07
C LEU A 646 22.57 -25.41 9.10
N VAL A 647 23.28 -25.25 7.98
CA VAL A 647 23.01 -24.21 6.98
C VAL A 647 21.64 -24.42 6.33
N GLY A 648 21.28 -25.66 5.96
CA GLY A 648 19.96 -25.95 5.40
C GLY A 648 18.82 -25.62 6.36
N LEU A 649 18.96 -25.95 7.66
CA LEU A 649 17.98 -25.61 8.69
C LEU A 649 17.85 -24.10 8.88
N THR A 650 18.97 -23.36 8.96
CA THR A 650 18.95 -21.91 9.22
C THR A 650 18.32 -21.14 8.06
N ILE A 651 18.61 -21.48 6.82
CA ILE A 651 18.06 -20.81 5.64
C ILE A 651 16.54 -21.02 5.53
N SER A 652 16.06 -22.23 5.82
CA SER A 652 14.64 -22.59 5.67
C SER A 652 13.78 -22.22 6.89
N ALA A 653 14.39 -21.94 8.03
CA ALA A 653 13.72 -21.74 9.32
C ALA A 653 12.74 -20.56 9.36
N GLU A 654 12.99 -19.49 8.62
CA GLU A 654 12.13 -18.29 8.62
C GLU A 654 11.23 -18.16 7.39
N GLU A 655 11.34 -19.02 6.38
CA GLU A 655 10.71 -18.86 5.07
C GLU A 655 9.18 -18.76 5.13
N ILE A 656 8.52 -19.64 5.89
CA ILE A 656 7.06 -19.62 6.01
C ILE A 656 6.63 -18.61 7.08
N TYR A 657 7.42 -18.49 8.16
CA TYR A 657 7.13 -17.56 9.24
C TYR A 657 7.07 -16.10 8.73
N LYS A 658 8.04 -15.65 7.93
CA LYS A 658 8.05 -14.31 7.33
C LYS A 658 6.80 -14.04 6.49
N ASP A 659 6.34 -15.03 5.76
CA ASP A 659 5.19 -14.91 4.87
C ASP A 659 3.84 -15.12 5.61
N GLN A 660 3.83 -15.53 6.87
CA GLN A 660 2.62 -15.93 7.60
C GLN A 660 1.56 -14.83 7.64
N LYS A 661 1.97 -13.56 7.81
CA LYS A 661 1.07 -12.41 7.79
C LYS A 661 0.44 -12.22 6.39
N ILE A 662 1.25 -12.32 5.34
CA ILE A 662 0.81 -12.17 3.94
C ILE A 662 -0.14 -13.31 3.57
N LEU A 663 0.16 -14.55 4.01
CA LEU A 663 -0.70 -15.71 3.78
C LEU A 663 -2.08 -15.58 4.46
N LYS A 664 -2.18 -14.87 5.60
CA LYS A 664 -3.48 -14.54 6.21
C LYS A 664 -4.33 -13.65 5.29
N ARG A 665 -3.74 -12.63 4.66
CA ARG A 665 -4.41 -11.80 3.66
C ARG A 665 -4.78 -12.63 2.42
N GLU A 666 -3.84 -13.40 1.90
CA GLU A 666 -4.03 -14.22 0.69
C GLU A 666 -5.05 -15.37 0.91
N LYS A 667 -5.48 -15.63 2.16
CA LYS A 667 -6.57 -16.58 2.47
C LYS A 667 -7.90 -16.20 1.77
N PHE A 668 -8.16 -14.90 1.61
CA PHE A 668 -9.33 -14.39 0.89
C PHE A 668 -9.26 -14.62 -0.63
N LEU A 669 -8.08 -14.93 -1.16
CA LEU A 669 -7.86 -15.23 -2.58
C LEU A 669 -8.05 -16.73 -2.90
N LYS A 670 -8.29 -17.58 -1.88
CA LYS A 670 -8.38 -19.05 -2.02
C LYS A 670 -7.24 -19.67 -2.85
N LEU A 671 -6.03 -19.15 -2.68
CA LEU A 671 -4.87 -19.65 -3.40
C LEU A 671 -4.46 -21.06 -2.93
N SER A 672 -3.88 -21.82 -3.84
CA SER A 672 -3.39 -23.16 -3.58
C SER A 672 -2.20 -23.16 -2.63
N ARG A 673 -2.39 -23.60 -1.37
CA ARG A 673 -1.30 -23.79 -0.39
C ARG A 673 -0.23 -24.75 -0.89
N PHE A 674 -0.63 -25.76 -1.68
CA PHE A 674 0.29 -26.72 -2.29
C PHE A 674 1.22 -26.03 -3.29
N SER A 675 0.68 -25.18 -4.19
CA SER A 675 1.51 -24.44 -5.15
C SER A 675 2.49 -23.48 -4.44
N TYR A 676 2.06 -22.84 -3.35
CA TYR A 676 2.92 -22.02 -2.51
C TYR A 676 4.06 -22.83 -1.88
N LEU A 677 3.74 -23.96 -1.23
CA LEU A 677 4.75 -24.82 -0.57
C LEU A 677 5.77 -25.38 -1.57
N ILE A 678 5.30 -25.86 -2.72
CA ILE A 678 6.17 -26.37 -3.78
C ILE A 678 7.10 -25.25 -4.30
N SER A 679 6.63 -24.01 -4.43
CA SER A 679 7.50 -22.90 -4.85
C SER A 679 8.65 -22.67 -3.87
N LYS A 680 8.40 -22.72 -2.56
CA LYS A 680 9.43 -22.62 -1.52
C LYS A 680 10.45 -23.77 -1.60
N ILE A 681 9.95 -25.00 -1.75
CA ILE A 681 10.81 -26.19 -1.89
C ILE A 681 11.73 -26.07 -3.12
N ILE A 682 11.20 -25.71 -4.28
CA ILE A 682 12.00 -25.57 -5.52
C ILE A 682 13.11 -24.53 -5.34
N ILE A 683 12.82 -23.38 -4.75
CA ILE A 683 13.81 -22.31 -4.56
C ILE A 683 14.90 -22.74 -3.57
N LEU A 684 14.50 -23.31 -2.42
CA LEU A 684 15.45 -23.78 -1.41
C LEU A 684 16.35 -24.91 -1.95
N PHE A 685 15.77 -25.86 -2.73
CA PHE A 685 16.55 -26.91 -3.36
C PHE A 685 17.50 -26.36 -4.43
N SER A 686 17.12 -25.34 -5.16
CA SER A 686 17.99 -24.66 -6.12
C SER A 686 19.18 -23.96 -5.43
N ILE A 687 18.95 -23.33 -4.28
CA ILE A 687 20.02 -22.74 -3.45
C ILE A 687 20.92 -23.84 -2.90
N SER A 688 20.35 -24.92 -2.38
CA SER A 688 21.08 -26.06 -1.84
C SER A 688 21.94 -26.77 -2.88
N LEU A 689 21.50 -26.82 -4.14
CA LEU A 689 22.29 -27.37 -5.23
C LEU A 689 23.59 -26.58 -5.45
N ILE A 690 23.55 -25.25 -5.34
CA ILE A 690 24.72 -24.40 -5.46
C ILE A 690 25.60 -24.53 -4.20
N GLN A 691 25.01 -24.50 -3.01
CA GLN A 691 25.74 -24.57 -1.75
C GLN A 691 26.45 -25.91 -1.54
N SER A 692 25.79 -27.03 -1.85
CA SER A 692 26.41 -28.35 -1.80
C SER A 692 27.56 -28.48 -2.79
N LEU A 693 27.45 -27.90 -3.99
CA LEU A 693 28.52 -27.83 -4.97
C LEU A 693 29.74 -27.07 -4.41
N LEU A 694 29.50 -25.89 -3.85
CA LEU A 694 30.54 -25.04 -3.24
C LEU A 694 31.24 -25.76 -2.08
N LEU A 695 30.48 -26.40 -1.17
CA LEU A 695 31.04 -27.17 -0.05
C LEU A 695 31.97 -28.30 -0.54
N CYS A 696 31.50 -29.07 -1.53
CA CYS A 696 32.28 -30.20 -2.08
C CYS A 696 33.49 -29.73 -2.88
N VAL A 697 33.35 -28.73 -3.75
CA VAL A 697 34.46 -28.22 -4.58
C VAL A 697 35.57 -27.63 -3.70
N VAL A 698 35.22 -26.72 -2.78
CA VAL A 698 36.22 -26.07 -1.91
C VAL A 698 36.91 -27.10 -1.00
N GLY A 699 36.14 -28.00 -0.39
CA GLY A 699 36.68 -29.04 0.45
C GLY A 699 37.62 -30.00 -0.28
N ASN A 700 37.21 -30.47 -1.47
CA ASN A 700 38.00 -31.37 -2.31
C ASN A 700 39.28 -30.71 -2.83
N LEU A 701 39.24 -29.43 -3.20
CA LEU A 701 40.42 -28.68 -3.66
C LEU A 701 41.48 -28.57 -2.54
N ILE A 702 41.07 -28.33 -1.30
CA ILE A 702 42.01 -28.17 -0.18
C ILE A 702 42.52 -29.51 0.29
N LEU A 703 41.67 -30.55 0.40
CA LEU A 703 42.02 -31.87 0.92
C LEU A 703 42.54 -32.84 -0.16
N GLY A 704 42.43 -32.50 -1.44
CA GLY A 704 42.89 -33.33 -2.53
C GLY A 704 42.18 -34.69 -2.63
N VAL A 705 40.84 -34.71 -2.38
CA VAL A 705 40.06 -35.97 -2.41
C VAL A 705 39.99 -36.55 -3.80
N PRO A 706 40.51 -37.76 -4.07
CA PRO A 706 40.56 -38.32 -5.42
C PRO A 706 39.26 -39.00 -5.82
N GLY A 707 38.62 -38.52 -6.88
CA GLY A 707 37.82 -39.36 -7.78
C GLY A 707 36.34 -39.58 -7.50
N ASN A 708 35.81 -39.41 -6.31
CA ASN A 708 34.40 -39.71 -5.97
C ASN A 708 33.53 -38.47 -5.78
N PHE A 709 33.73 -37.46 -6.63
CA PHE A 709 33.05 -36.17 -6.49
C PHE A 709 31.50 -36.27 -6.57
N ILE A 710 30.97 -36.96 -7.60
CA ILE A 710 29.52 -37.01 -7.88
C ILE A 710 28.73 -37.67 -6.73
N PRO A 711 29.09 -38.86 -6.23
CA PRO A 711 28.40 -39.47 -5.10
C PRO A 711 28.45 -38.63 -3.84
N LEU A 712 29.59 -38.02 -3.51
CA LEU A 712 29.72 -37.10 -2.38
C LEU A 712 28.78 -35.89 -2.52
N TYR A 713 28.79 -35.27 -3.72
CA TYR A 713 27.93 -34.13 -4.01
C TYR A 713 26.45 -34.48 -3.86
N VAL A 714 26.00 -35.61 -4.43
CA VAL A 714 24.58 -36.04 -4.35
C VAL A 714 24.18 -36.33 -2.90
N MET A 715 25.05 -36.94 -2.11
CA MET A 715 24.76 -37.19 -0.69
C MET A 715 24.66 -35.90 0.11
N ILE A 716 25.60 -34.99 -0.02
CA ILE A 716 25.57 -33.69 0.66
C ILE A 716 24.36 -32.87 0.20
N PHE A 717 24.02 -32.86 -1.10
CA PHE A 717 22.82 -32.23 -1.60
C PHE A 717 21.55 -32.82 -0.97
N SER A 718 21.46 -34.14 -0.83
CA SER A 718 20.30 -34.79 -0.18
C SER A 718 20.16 -34.41 1.30
N VAL A 719 21.27 -34.21 1.98
CA VAL A 719 21.31 -33.72 3.37
C VAL A 719 20.75 -32.29 3.45
N PHE A 720 21.19 -31.37 2.58
CA PHE A 720 20.64 -30.00 2.49
C PHE A 720 19.13 -30.02 2.21
N CYS A 721 18.68 -30.87 1.27
CA CYS A 721 17.25 -30.96 0.96
C CYS A 721 16.44 -31.46 2.17
N SER A 722 16.93 -32.46 2.90
CA SER A 722 16.30 -32.97 4.11
C SER A 722 16.25 -31.92 5.22
N ALA A 723 17.36 -31.18 5.42
CA ALA A 723 17.43 -30.06 6.35
C ALA A 723 16.42 -28.94 6.02
N ASN A 724 16.30 -28.58 4.75
CA ASN A 724 15.32 -27.59 4.30
C ASN A 724 13.89 -28.03 4.58
N ILE A 725 13.54 -29.27 4.36
CA ILE A 725 12.19 -29.77 4.67
C ILE A 725 11.92 -29.70 6.18
N ILE A 726 12.88 -30.12 7.02
CA ILE A 726 12.75 -30.03 8.49
C ILE A 726 12.60 -28.55 8.90
N GLY A 727 13.40 -27.63 8.35
CA GLY A 727 13.30 -26.21 8.65
C GLY A 727 11.98 -25.58 8.21
N LEU A 728 11.42 -25.96 7.04
CA LEU A 728 10.07 -25.53 6.63
C LEU A 728 8.97 -26.03 7.58
N ILE A 729 9.10 -27.26 8.11
CA ILE A 729 8.18 -27.78 9.12
C ILE A 729 8.25 -26.92 10.38
N LEU A 730 9.45 -26.62 10.88
CA LEU A 730 9.64 -25.73 12.01
C LEU A 730 9.05 -24.33 11.76
N SER A 731 9.34 -23.75 10.60
CA SER A 731 8.85 -22.43 10.18
C SER A 731 7.32 -22.36 10.12
N SER A 732 6.65 -23.48 9.80
CA SER A 732 5.18 -23.55 9.74
C SER A 732 4.53 -23.79 11.09
N THR A 733 5.26 -24.38 12.05
CA THR A 733 4.70 -24.83 13.34
C THR A 733 4.78 -23.75 14.41
N PHE A 734 5.88 -22.97 14.41
CA PHE A 734 6.14 -22.00 15.47
C PHE A 734 5.85 -20.56 15.03
N ASN A 735 5.30 -19.76 15.97
CA ASN A 735 4.89 -18.38 15.75
C ASN A 735 5.95 -17.35 16.20
N SER A 736 7.17 -17.78 16.56
CA SER A 736 8.25 -16.91 17.01
C SER A 736 9.58 -17.33 16.40
N PRO A 737 10.34 -16.41 15.77
CA PRO A 737 11.66 -16.73 15.23
C PRO A 737 12.63 -17.15 16.31
N VAL A 738 12.54 -16.55 17.51
CA VAL A 738 13.40 -16.92 18.67
C VAL A 738 13.22 -18.39 19.04
N THR A 739 11.97 -18.87 19.09
CA THR A 739 11.65 -20.28 19.38
C THR A 739 12.24 -21.21 18.33
N ILE A 740 12.15 -20.83 17.04
CA ILE A 740 12.68 -21.62 15.93
C ILE A 740 14.21 -21.78 16.08
N TYR A 741 14.94 -20.69 16.34
CA TYR A 741 16.40 -20.72 16.51
C TYR A 741 16.84 -21.49 17.75
N ILE A 742 16.07 -21.52 18.84
CA ILE A 742 16.35 -22.34 20.03
C ILE A 742 16.20 -23.83 19.72
N ILE A 743 15.27 -24.21 18.84
CA ILE A 743 15.02 -25.60 18.50
C ILE A 743 16.08 -26.18 17.53
N ILE A 744 16.69 -25.37 16.67
CA ILE A 744 17.73 -25.83 15.73
C ILE A 744 18.86 -26.60 16.42
N PRO A 745 19.53 -26.06 17.48
CA PRO A 745 20.53 -26.85 18.25
C PRO A 745 19.98 -28.15 18.85
N LEU A 746 18.74 -28.15 19.34
CA LEU A 746 18.09 -29.35 19.89
C LEU A 746 17.86 -30.43 18.83
N ILE A 747 17.79 -30.09 17.56
CA ILE A 747 17.72 -31.05 16.45
C ILE A 747 19.11 -31.50 16.04
N ILE A 748 20.11 -30.60 16.02
CA ILE A 748 21.46 -30.90 15.53
C ILE A 748 22.23 -31.77 16.56
N ILE A 749 22.09 -31.55 17.87
CA ILE A 749 22.79 -32.31 18.89
C ILE A 749 22.48 -33.84 18.78
N PRO A 750 21.22 -34.31 18.68
CA PRO A 750 20.96 -35.73 18.43
C PRO A 750 21.54 -36.25 17.12
N GLN A 751 21.51 -35.43 16.04
CA GLN A 751 22.14 -35.79 14.76
C GLN A 751 23.65 -35.99 14.91
N MET A 752 24.32 -35.20 15.74
CA MET A 752 25.72 -35.29 16.01
C MET A 752 26.07 -36.54 16.90
N LEU A 753 25.29 -36.79 17.96
CA LEU A 753 25.56 -37.88 18.91
C LEU A 753 25.24 -39.26 18.33
N LEU A 754 24.11 -39.36 17.55
CA LEU A 754 23.59 -40.63 17.04
C LEU A 754 24.00 -40.89 15.56
N GLY A 755 24.84 -40.05 14.99
CA GLY A 755 25.35 -40.17 13.62
C GLY A 755 26.37 -41.29 13.41
N GLY A 756 26.91 -41.85 14.51
CA GLY A 756 27.82 -42.99 14.48
C GLY A 756 29.31 -42.66 14.28
N ALA A 757 29.67 -41.41 14.03
CA ALA A 757 31.02 -40.93 13.85
C ALA A 757 31.68 -40.56 15.20
N MET A 758 30.95 -39.90 16.10
CA MET A 758 31.45 -39.39 17.35
C MET A 758 31.50 -40.47 18.45
N PHE A 759 30.45 -41.27 18.55
CA PHE A 759 30.37 -42.40 19.48
C PHE A 759 30.11 -43.70 18.74
N ARG A 760 30.89 -44.78 19.11
CA ARG A 760 30.60 -46.12 18.61
C ARG A 760 29.28 -46.58 19.18
N PHE A 761 28.40 -47.19 18.37
CA PHE A 761 27.07 -47.62 18.79
C PHE A 761 27.13 -48.66 19.94
N SER A 762 28.20 -49.47 19.98
CA SER A 762 28.47 -50.42 21.08
C SER A 762 28.73 -49.77 22.45
N LYS A 763 29.07 -48.46 22.48
CA LYS A 763 29.33 -47.70 23.72
C LYS A 763 28.18 -46.78 24.12
N ILE A 764 27.09 -46.79 23.37
CA ILE A 764 25.86 -46.09 23.74
C ILE A 764 25.13 -46.88 24.83
N ASN A 765 24.46 -46.17 25.77
CA ASN A 765 23.72 -46.81 26.85
C ASN A 765 22.69 -47.79 26.28
N SER A 766 22.62 -48.99 26.89
CA SER A 766 21.74 -50.08 26.48
C SER A 766 20.22 -49.70 26.47
N PHE A 767 19.82 -48.76 27.32
CA PHE A 767 18.46 -48.21 27.33
C PHE A 767 18.09 -47.58 25.98
N PHE A 768 19.02 -46.98 25.27
CA PHE A 768 18.84 -46.40 23.94
C PHE A 768 19.13 -47.40 22.79
N GLY A 769 19.33 -48.67 23.11
CA GLY A 769 19.57 -49.72 22.15
C GLY A 769 21.05 -49.94 21.77
N GLY A 770 21.98 -49.43 22.57
CA GLY A 770 23.40 -49.69 22.38
C GLY A 770 23.72 -51.18 22.52
N SER A 771 24.26 -51.77 21.46
CA SER A 771 24.74 -53.16 21.46
C SER A 771 25.90 -53.36 20.48
N ASN A 772 26.63 -54.45 20.66
CA ASN A 772 27.75 -54.81 19.74
C ASN A 772 27.27 -55.30 18.34
N HIS A 773 25.97 -55.68 18.22
CA HIS A 773 25.45 -56.38 17.04
C HIS A 773 24.35 -55.62 16.32
N SER A 774 23.78 -54.58 16.88
CA SER A 774 22.68 -53.84 16.28
C SER A 774 22.84 -52.32 16.40
N VAL A 775 22.35 -51.62 15.38
CA VAL A 775 22.27 -50.15 15.36
C VAL A 775 21.10 -49.72 16.24
N PRO A 776 21.25 -48.70 17.12
CA PRO A 776 20.13 -48.21 17.93
C PRO A 776 18.94 -47.76 17.04
N PRO A 777 17.71 -48.18 17.35
CA PRO A 777 16.54 -47.81 16.53
C PRO A 777 16.37 -46.31 16.37
N ILE A 778 16.69 -45.51 17.38
CA ILE A 778 16.64 -44.04 17.34
C ILE A 778 17.60 -43.46 16.31
N SER A 779 18.78 -44.10 16.10
CA SER A 779 19.74 -43.67 15.08
C SER A 779 19.20 -43.81 13.64
N THR A 780 18.20 -44.69 13.41
CA THR A 780 17.59 -44.85 12.07
C THR A 780 16.79 -43.64 11.65
N CYS A 781 16.35 -42.79 12.59
CA CYS A 781 15.65 -41.52 12.29
C CYS A 781 16.63 -40.39 11.98
N MET A 782 17.94 -40.57 12.16
CA MET A 782 18.94 -39.52 11.97
C MET A 782 19.43 -39.44 10.52
N VAL A 783 19.24 -38.27 9.87
CA VAL A 783 19.74 -38.00 8.50
C VAL A 783 21.26 -38.10 8.45
N SER A 784 21.93 -37.56 9.46
CA SER A 784 23.40 -37.58 9.57
C SER A 784 24.00 -39.00 9.52
N ARG A 785 23.33 -39.96 10.13
CA ARG A 785 23.77 -41.37 10.11
C ARG A 785 23.73 -41.95 8.70
N TRP A 786 22.59 -41.83 8.01
CA TRP A 786 22.45 -42.40 6.66
C TRP A 786 23.40 -41.77 5.65
N ALA A 787 23.57 -40.44 5.75
CA ALA A 787 24.50 -39.71 4.91
C ALA A 787 25.98 -40.12 5.19
N TYR A 788 26.36 -40.23 6.46
CA TYR A 788 27.69 -40.63 6.83
C TYR A 788 28.01 -42.05 6.41
N GLU A 789 27.11 -43.00 6.69
CA GLU A 789 27.24 -44.41 6.27
C GLU A 789 27.35 -44.51 4.73
N GLY A 790 26.48 -43.79 4.00
CA GLY A 790 26.49 -43.76 2.53
C GLY A 790 27.80 -43.22 1.93
N ILE A 791 28.32 -42.11 2.49
CA ILE A 791 29.62 -41.55 2.04
C ILE A 791 30.76 -42.52 2.37
N MET A 792 30.83 -43.07 3.57
CA MET A 792 31.92 -43.95 4.01
C MET A 792 31.92 -45.28 3.21
N VAL A 793 30.77 -45.89 2.98
CA VAL A 793 30.64 -47.10 2.17
C VAL A 793 31.02 -46.82 0.72
N ASN A 794 30.64 -45.67 0.14
CA ASN A 794 31.03 -45.31 -1.20
C ASN A 794 32.54 -45.04 -1.31
N GLU A 795 33.14 -44.34 -0.38
CA GLU A 795 34.59 -44.12 -0.32
C GLU A 795 35.36 -45.45 -0.21
N PHE A 796 34.89 -46.35 0.66
CA PHE A 796 35.51 -47.67 0.83
C PHE A 796 35.40 -48.56 -0.44
N LYS A 797 34.23 -48.68 -1.08
CA LYS A 797 34.01 -49.57 -2.24
C LYS A 797 34.51 -49.04 -3.56
N ASN A 798 34.53 -47.70 -3.77
CA ASN A 798 34.78 -47.06 -5.06
C ASN A 798 36.08 -46.26 -5.12
N ASN A 799 36.93 -46.35 -4.10
CA ASN A 799 38.16 -45.61 -4.11
C ASN A 799 39.11 -46.15 -5.23
N LYS A 800 39.82 -45.27 -5.93
CA LYS A 800 40.69 -45.62 -7.03
C LYS A 800 41.88 -46.47 -6.62
N PHE A 801 42.25 -46.46 -5.34
CA PHE A 801 43.38 -47.17 -4.82
C PHE A 801 43.13 -48.68 -4.74
N GLU A 802 41.94 -49.12 -4.29
CA GLU A 802 41.58 -50.55 -4.31
C GLU A 802 41.39 -51.13 -5.70
N LYS A 803 40.80 -50.36 -6.63
CA LYS A 803 40.68 -50.80 -8.04
C LYS A 803 42.05 -51.13 -8.67
N ASN A 804 43.11 -50.45 -8.28
CA ASN A 804 44.46 -50.72 -8.79
C ASN A 804 45.08 -51.92 -8.06
N ILE A 805 44.82 -52.13 -6.77
CA ILE A 805 45.28 -53.28 -6.00
C ILE A 805 44.56 -54.55 -6.50
N PHE A 806 43.24 -54.54 -6.71
CA PHE A 806 42.52 -55.66 -7.28
C PHE A 806 42.95 -55.98 -8.72
N LYS A 807 43.31 -55.00 -9.54
CA LYS A 807 43.91 -55.25 -10.89
C LYS A 807 45.30 -55.84 -10.79
N LEU A 808 46.12 -55.46 -9.83
CA LEU A 808 47.43 -56.01 -9.60
C LEU A 808 47.39 -57.44 -9.01
N CYS A 809 46.37 -57.78 -8.21
CA CYS A 809 46.17 -59.15 -7.70
C CYS A 809 45.48 -60.06 -8.69
N ALA A 810 44.84 -59.55 -9.76
CA ALA A 810 44.20 -60.36 -10.81
C ALA A 810 45.10 -60.56 -12.08
N SER A 811 46.23 -59.89 -12.18
CA SER A 811 47.32 -60.11 -13.15
C SER A 811 48.42 -60.95 -12.51
#